data_ec7add70a4a384715e78a888b31faef8
#
_entry.id   ec7add70a4a384715e78a888b31faef8
#
_cell.length_a   1.000
_cell.length_b   1.000
_cell.length_c   1.000
_cell.angle_alpha   90.00
_cell.angle_beta   90.00
_cell.angle_gamma   90.00
#
_symmetry.space_group_name_H-M   'P 1'
#
loop_
_entity.id
_entity.type
_entity.pdbx_description
1 polymer ?
#
loop_
_entity_poly.entity_id
_entity_poly.type
_entity_poly.pdbx_seq_one_letter_code
_entity_poly.pdbx_strand_id
1 'polypeptide(L)'
;MSKKTYKHVTYSWDDATADQLDPVERLRYRSNILGDDQRITNTGGGNTSSKVMMTDPLSGEQVDVLWVKGSGGDLRTSKRANFASLYMDKFMALQAIYDAAEVKGVKTEIEDKMVAMYPHTTFNLNPRASSIDTPLHGFIPFRHVDHMHPISAIAIAASKDQEALTRQVYGDEVGWVPWQRPGYDLGLVMGRMANENPKLKGLIMGQHGLINWADDDKACYELTLDLIEKAADYIAARDKGANTFGGAKYQSLSEAEREALLAALLPQLRGLVCEQNRFIGTIHVTDSVLQFVNSHDAPRLAELGTSCPDHFLRTKIKPLYVDWNPQSEDLAALVTKLESGIAQYRDDYAAYYDACKHPDSPAMRDPNPRVILIPGLGLIAWGKNKSESRVTAEFYSLAIEVMRASEAISEYQGLPRQEAFDIEYWLLEEAKLQRMPPEKELERNVVIVIGAGSGIGKATAHRVAQEGAHVVCVDLNADAAQATADELTAKYGMGIGVAGTGISACGPAIGLGADITNRASVQAMFKQVILAYGGIDNIIITAGIFVPPSKDGKVTDSQWDLTFNVNVKGSYIIADEARAIWEAQGLSGTLVLTTSVNAAVAKKGSLAYDTSKAAANHLVRELAIELAPLVRVNGLAPATVVEGSSMFPRDRVISSLTKYEIPFNESEDTEALRDKLAQFYAGRTLTKAPITLADQAEAAYLLTSSKLSKTAGQIISVDGGLHEAFLR
;
A
#
# COMPACT_ATOMS: atom_id res chain seq x y z
N MET A 1 1.77 39.27 -14.02
CA MET A 1 1.41 38.55 -15.26
C MET A 1 0.20 37.68 -14.96
N SER A 2 -0.77 37.55 -15.89
CA SER A 2 -1.90 36.62 -15.70
C SER A 2 -1.36 35.21 -15.59
N LYS A 3 -1.84 34.39 -14.63
CA LYS A 3 -1.51 32.96 -14.54
C LYS A 3 -1.86 32.29 -15.87
N LYS A 4 -0.93 31.50 -16.42
CA LYS A 4 -1.23 30.62 -17.56
C LYS A 4 -2.36 29.66 -17.15
N THR A 5 -3.28 29.38 -18.05
CA THR A 5 -4.37 28.44 -17.85
C THR A 5 -4.17 27.27 -18.80
N TYR A 6 -4.16 26.06 -18.29
CA TYR A 6 -4.05 24.80 -19.02
C TYR A 6 -5.36 24.05 -18.96
N LYS A 7 -5.66 23.27 -19.97
CA LYS A 7 -6.88 22.46 -20.07
C LYS A 7 -6.69 21.06 -19.48
N HIS A 8 -5.50 20.51 -19.65
CA HIS A 8 -5.21 19.10 -19.35
C HIS A 8 -4.37 18.91 -18.07
N VAL A 9 -3.70 19.94 -17.58
CA VAL A 9 -2.90 19.90 -16.34
C VAL A 9 -3.19 21.10 -15.44
N THR A 10 -2.75 21.04 -14.19
CA THR A 10 -2.97 22.13 -13.22
C THR A 10 -1.74 23.01 -13.10
N TYR A 11 -1.91 24.33 -13.24
CA TYR A 11 -0.85 25.31 -12.97
C TYR A 11 -0.79 25.60 -11.47
N SER A 12 0.28 25.19 -10.81
CA SER A 12 0.43 25.30 -9.34
C SER A 12 1.58 26.20 -8.88
N TRP A 13 2.30 26.85 -9.81
CA TRP A 13 3.40 27.76 -9.45
C TRP A 13 2.87 29.06 -8.80
N ASP A 14 3.47 29.42 -7.67
CA ASP A 14 3.22 30.67 -6.95
C ASP A 14 4.52 31.45 -6.75
N ASP A 15 4.61 32.62 -7.41
CA ASP A 15 5.82 33.45 -7.39
C ASP A 15 6.14 33.94 -5.96
N ALA A 16 5.11 34.28 -5.16
CA ALA A 16 5.34 34.79 -3.80
C ALA A 16 5.96 33.73 -2.88
N THR A 17 5.62 32.46 -3.09
CA THR A 17 6.23 31.34 -2.40
C THR A 17 7.64 31.05 -2.94
N ALA A 18 7.80 30.99 -4.26
CA ALA A 18 9.08 30.62 -4.89
C ALA A 18 10.20 31.65 -4.61
N ASP A 19 9.87 32.94 -4.58
CA ASP A 19 10.83 34.04 -4.36
C ASP A 19 11.43 34.06 -2.94
N GLN A 20 10.77 33.40 -1.98
CA GLN A 20 11.26 33.28 -0.59
C GLN A 20 12.21 32.09 -0.37
N LEU A 21 12.34 31.20 -1.36
CA LEU A 21 13.08 29.96 -1.24
C LEU A 21 14.51 30.10 -1.75
N ASP A 22 15.44 29.45 -1.07
CA ASP A 22 16.79 29.25 -1.62
C ASP A 22 16.73 28.33 -2.87
N PRO A 23 17.76 28.32 -3.73
CA PRO A 23 17.70 27.56 -4.99
C PRO A 23 17.40 26.08 -4.83
N VAL A 24 17.84 25.42 -3.75
CA VAL A 24 17.58 23.99 -3.49
C VAL A 24 16.15 23.77 -3.01
N GLU A 25 15.65 24.66 -2.14
CA GLU A 25 14.25 24.60 -1.71
C GLU A 25 13.29 24.94 -2.87
N ARG A 26 13.69 25.79 -3.81
CA ARG A 26 12.91 26.06 -5.03
C ARG A 26 12.87 24.84 -5.95
N LEU A 27 13.96 24.10 -6.10
CA LEU A 27 13.96 22.79 -6.77
C LEU A 27 12.98 21.81 -6.08
N ARG A 28 13.01 21.71 -4.75
CA ARG A 28 12.06 20.89 -4.00
C ARG A 28 10.61 21.33 -4.24
N TYR A 29 10.35 22.62 -4.19
CA TYR A 29 9.02 23.20 -4.45
C TYR A 29 8.53 22.84 -5.85
N ARG A 30 9.36 23.05 -6.90
CA ARG A 30 9.06 22.67 -8.28
C ARG A 30 8.75 21.17 -8.37
N SER A 31 9.52 20.34 -7.72
CA SER A 31 9.32 18.90 -7.68
C SER A 31 7.98 18.50 -7.06
N ASN A 32 7.62 19.13 -5.92
CA ASN A 32 6.38 18.80 -5.24
C ASN A 32 5.16 19.17 -6.07
N ILE A 33 5.13 20.36 -6.70
CA ILE A 33 3.99 20.78 -7.52
C ILE A 33 3.87 20.02 -8.84
N LEU A 34 4.97 19.51 -9.41
CA LEU A 34 4.95 18.60 -10.56
C LEU A 34 4.45 17.21 -10.16
N GLY A 35 4.88 16.69 -9.00
CA GLY A 35 4.48 15.39 -8.51
C GLY A 35 3.04 15.33 -7.96
N ASP A 36 2.41 16.46 -7.69
CA ASP A 36 1.04 16.51 -7.13
C ASP A 36 -0.03 16.23 -8.20
N ASP A 37 0.27 16.43 -9.47
CA ASP A 37 -0.62 16.12 -10.58
C ASP A 37 -0.20 14.82 -11.30
N GLN A 38 -0.99 13.76 -11.13
CA GLN A 38 -0.71 12.45 -11.73
C GLN A 38 -0.76 12.42 -13.26
N ARG A 39 -1.34 13.44 -13.89
CA ARG A 39 -1.31 13.61 -15.36
C ARG A 39 0.07 14.04 -15.83
N ILE A 40 0.92 14.56 -14.91
CA ILE A 40 2.31 14.96 -15.14
C ILE A 40 3.27 13.81 -14.84
N THR A 41 3.08 13.11 -13.71
CA THR A 41 3.90 11.95 -13.36
C THR A 41 3.18 11.04 -12.36
N ASN A 42 3.51 9.75 -12.38
CA ASN A 42 2.98 8.73 -11.48
C ASN A 42 3.68 8.74 -10.11
N THR A 43 3.14 7.98 -9.15
CA THR A 43 3.76 7.77 -7.83
C THR A 43 5.18 7.21 -7.98
N GLY A 44 6.16 7.95 -7.49
CA GLY A 44 7.58 7.56 -7.52
C GLY A 44 8.27 7.74 -8.86
N GLY A 45 7.55 8.05 -9.94
CA GLY A 45 8.11 8.32 -11.25
C GLY A 45 8.69 9.73 -11.40
N GLY A 46 9.49 9.90 -12.45
CA GLY A 46 10.11 11.17 -12.79
C GLY A 46 11.22 11.63 -11.83
N ASN A 47 12.02 12.57 -12.32
CA ASN A 47 13.12 13.20 -11.61
C ASN A 47 13.21 14.69 -11.95
N THR A 48 13.70 15.48 -11.02
CA THR A 48 13.97 16.90 -11.21
C THR A 48 15.37 17.22 -10.72
N SER A 49 16.00 18.23 -11.33
CA SER A 49 17.32 18.68 -10.89
C SER A 49 17.52 20.19 -11.08
N SER A 50 18.52 20.69 -10.37
CA SER A 50 19.06 22.06 -10.56
C SER A 50 20.57 22.05 -10.35
N LYS A 51 21.31 22.74 -11.23
CA LYS A 51 22.72 23.03 -11.05
C LYS A 51 22.84 24.37 -10.32
N VAL A 52 23.46 24.36 -9.15
CA VAL A 52 23.48 25.49 -8.22
C VAL A 52 24.93 25.79 -7.81
N MET A 53 25.32 27.06 -7.91
CA MET A 53 26.59 27.51 -7.35
C MET A 53 26.57 27.40 -5.83
N MET A 54 27.46 26.65 -5.24
CA MET A 54 27.58 26.40 -3.80
C MET A 54 29.00 26.71 -3.32
N THR A 55 29.13 27.13 -2.07
CA THR A 55 30.46 27.25 -1.42
C THR A 55 30.96 25.89 -1.00
N ASP A 56 32.10 25.47 -1.52
CA ASP A 56 32.77 24.22 -1.10
C ASP A 56 33.15 24.31 0.39
N PRO A 57 32.73 23.36 1.23
CA PRO A 57 32.97 23.43 2.67
C PRO A 57 34.43 23.26 3.07
N LEU A 58 35.29 22.77 2.18
CA LEU A 58 36.71 22.54 2.46
C LEU A 58 37.60 23.69 1.91
N SER A 59 37.37 24.07 0.65
CA SER A 59 38.18 25.10 0.00
C SER A 59 37.67 26.53 0.19
N GLY A 60 36.36 26.69 0.46
CA GLY A 60 35.69 27.99 0.47
C GLY A 60 35.39 28.55 -0.93
N GLU A 61 35.75 27.87 -1.98
CA GLU A 61 35.51 28.27 -3.37
C GLU A 61 34.06 28.07 -3.82
N GLN A 62 33.63 28.83 -4.82
CA GLN A 62 32.35 28.63 -5.47
C GLN A 62 32.48 27.50 -6.49
N VAL A 63 31.67 26.44 -6.34
CA VAL A 63 31.64 25.25 -7.19
C VAL A 63 30.25 25.00 -7.72
N ASP A 64 30.15 24.46 -8.93
CA ASP A 64 28.86 24.06 -9.51
C ASP A 64 28.45 22.68 -8.98
N VAL A 65 27.24 22.59 -8.43
CA VAL A 65 26.71 21.39 -7.78
C VAL A 65 25.39 20.99 -8.41
N LEU A 66 25.32 19.77 -8.91
CA LEU A 66 24.09 19.16 -9.36
C LEU A 66 23.27 18.66 -8.16
N TRP A 67 22.13 19.25 -7.91
CA TRP A 67 21.11 18.72 -7.02
C TRP A 67 20.08 17.95 -7.85
N VAL A 68 19.91 16.67 -7.57
CA VAL A 68 19.00 15.77 -8.31
C VAL A 68 18.21 14.89 -7.35
N LYS A 69 16.93 14.65 -7.64
CA LYS A 69 16.12 13.74 -6.83
C LYS A 69 16.80 12.37 -6.76
N GLY A 70 17.01 11.88 -5.53
CA GLY A 70 17.61 10.58 -5.30
C GLY A 70 16.69 9.42 -5.67
N SER A 71 17.30 8.23 -5.73
CA SER A 71 16.56 7.00 -6.06
C SER A 71 15.46 6.68 -5.05
N GLY A 72 14.28 6.28 -5.55
CA GLY A 72 13.08 5.99 -4.77
C GLY A 72 12.46 7.23 -4.12
N GLY A 73 11.21 7.15 -3.76
CA GLY A 73 10.44 8.25 -3.20
C GLY A 73 9.66 9.03 -4.26
N ASP A 74 8.57 9.59 -3.82
CA ASP A 74 7.61 10.33 -4.63
C ASP A 74 8.01 11.80 -4.74
N LEU A 75 7.92 12.40 -5.93
CA LEU A 75 8.17 13.84 -6.13
C LEU A 75 7.24 14.69 -5.27
N ARG A 76 5.97 14.33 -5.19
CA ARG A 76 4.94 15.05 -4.43
C ARG A 76 5.30 15.30 -2.97
N THR A 77 5.92 14.33 -2.31
CA THR A 77 6.25 14.37 -0.87
C THR A 77 7.75 14.55 -0.60
N SER A 78 8.54 14.84 -1.63
CA SER A 78 9.99 14.99 -1.50
C SER A 78 10.35 16.15 -0.58
N LYS A 79 11.32 15.86 0.31
CA LYS A 79 11.98 16.82 1.19
C LYS A 79 13.39 17.09 0.68
N ARG A 80 14.06 18.17 1.14
CA ARG A 80 15.46 18.48 0.78
C ARG A 80 16.39 17.27 0.92
N ALA A 81 16.24 16.48 1.97
CA ALA A 81 17.02 15.27 2.22
C ALA A 81 16.81 14.14 1.18
N ASN A 82 15.81 14.24 0.32
CA ASN A 82 15.57 13.28 -0.76
C ASN A 82 16.36 13.59 -2.03
N PHE A 83 17.09 14.72 -2.07
CA PHE A 83 17.94 15.09 -3.20
C PHE A 83 19.40 14.76 -2.89
N ALA A 84 20.06 14.11 -3.84
CA ALA A 84 21.52 13.93 -3.83
C ALA A 84 22.17 15.18 -4.41
N SER A 85 23.40 15.49 -3.97
CA SER A 85 24.19 16.61 -4.47
C SER A 85 25.56 16.12 -4.92
N LEU A 86 25.98 16.49 -6.14
CA LEU A 86 27.21 16.03 -6.76
C LEU A 86 28.01 17.24 -7.29
N TYR A 87 29.32 17.21 -7.13
CA TYR A 87 30.22 18.15 -7.83
C TYR A 87 30.11 17.92 -9.34
N MET A 88 29.80 18.97 -10.09
CA MET A 88 29.65 18.86 -11.54
C MET A 88 30.95 18.48 -12.26
N ASP A 89 32.08 19.06 -11.84
CA ASP A 89 33.40 18.76 -12.41
C ASP A 89 33.79 17.29 -12.22
N LYS A 90 33.57 16.75 -11.00
CA LYS A 90 33.84 15.34 -10.70
C LYS A 90 32.88 14.42 -11.45
N PHE A 91 31.60 14.80 -11.56
CA PHE A 91 30.61 14.03 -12.32
C PHE A 91 30.99 13.98 -13.82
N MET A 92 31.34 15.12 -14.41
CA MET A 92 31.78 15.18 -15.81
C MET A 92 33.06 14.39 -16.06
N ALA A 93 33.99 14.32 -15.09
CA ALA A 93 35.23 13.52 -15.18
C ALA A 93 34.94 12.00 -15.30
N LEU A 94 33.77 11.51 -14.87
CA LEU A 94 33.37 10.11 -15.03
C LEU A 94 33.27 9.69 -16.49
N GLN A 95 33.05 10.63 -17.44
CA GLN A 95 32.96 10.31 -18.86
C GLN A 95 34.24 9.66 -19.38
N ALA A 96 35.41 10.14 -18.96
CA ALA A 96 36.69 9.54 -19.38
C ALA A 96 36.83 8.08 -18.92
N ILE A 97 36.27 7.76 -17.72
CA ILE A 97 36.24 6.38 -17.20
C ILE A 97 35.30 5.52 -18.05
N TYR A 98 34.12 6.05 -18.37
CA TYR A 98 33.13 5.36 -19.22
C TYR A 98 33.69 5.07 -20.62
N ASP A 99 34.21 6.09 -21.31
CA ASP A 99 34.78 5.98 -22.65
C ASP A 99 35.94 4.95 -22.72
N ALA A 100 36.80 4.94 -21.69
CA ALA A 100 37.90 3.98 -21.59
C ALA A 100 37.42 2.54 -21.36
N ALA A 101 36.29 2.35 -20.68
CA ALA A 101 35.72 1.04 -20.38
C ALA A 101 34.87 0.48 -21.55
N GLU A 102 34.13 1.32 -22.25
CA GLU A 102 33.23 0.94 -23.35
C GLU A 102 33.95 0.15 -24.45
N VAL A 103 35.23 0.47 -24.70
CA VAL A 103 36.06 -0.21 -25.74
C VAL A 103 36.34 -1.70 -25.38
N LYS A 104 36.09 -2.14 -24.11
CA LYS A 104 36.58 -3.46 -23.65
C LYS A 104 35.53 -4.32 -22.90
N GLY A 105 34.29 -3.91 -22.76
CA GLY A 105 33.33 -4.60 -21.91
C GLY A 105 31.88 -4.66 -22.44
N VAL A 106 31.02 -5.34 -21.67
CA VAL A 106 29.58 -5.38 -21.91
C VAL A 106 28.97 -4.05 -21.45
N LYS A 107 28.22 -3.38 -22.32
CA LYS A 107 27.66 -2.04 -22.08
C LYS A 107 26.89 -1.93 -20.75
N THR A 108 26.02 -2.90 -20.45
CA THR A 108 25.19 -2.89 -19.24
C THR A 108 26.01 -2.99 -17.97
N GLU A 109 27.07 -3.82 -17.95
CA GLU A 109 27.99 -3.93 -16.81
C GLU A 109 28.76 -2.63 -16.57
N ILE A 110 29.14 -1.92 -17.66
CA ILE A 110 29.86 -0.65 -17.57
C ILE A 110 28.94 0.42 -16.99
N GLU A 111 27.68 0.49 -17.45
CA GLU A 111 26.70 1.43 -16.92
C GLU A 111 26.44 1.23 -15.42
N ASP A 112 26.30 -0.03 -14.97
CA ASP A 112 26.11 -0.35 -13.55
C ASP A 112 27.33 0.02 -12.71
N LYS A 113 28.56 -0.15 -13.25
CA LYS A 113 29.80 0.35 -12.63
C LYS A 113 29.80 1.87 -12.50
N MET A 114 29.29 2.60 -13.49
CA MET A 114 29.19 4.06 -13.40
C MET A 114 28.26 4.51 -12.27
N VAL A 115 27.14 3.82 -12.04
CA VAL A 115 26.27 4.09 -10.88
C VAL A 115 27.01 3.92 -9.57
N ALA A 116 27.89 2.92 -9.45
CA ALA A 116 28.73 2.70 -8.28
C ALA A 116 29.78 3.82 -8.05
N MET A 117 30.09 4.60 -9.09
CA MET A 117 31.02 5.74 -8.99
C MET A 117 30.37 7.03 -8.52
N TYR A 118 29.04 7.20 -8.62
CA TYR A 118 28.36 8.43 -8.20
C TYR A 118 28.63 8.85 -6.75
N PRO A 119 28.72 7.95 -5.75
CA PRO A 119 29.09 8.34 -4.39
C PRO A 119 30.44 9.08 -4.28
N HIS A 120 31.38 8.82 -5.19
CA HIS A 120 32.69 9.52 -5.22
C HIS A 120 32.63 10.96 -5.73
N THR A 121 31.49 11.36 -6.29
CA THR A 121 31.24 12.73 -6.75
C THR A 121 30.38 13.56 -5.81
N THR A 122 29.99 13.00 -4.65
CA THR A 122 29.08 13.62 -3.69
C THR A 122 29.65 14.91 -3.11
N PHE A 123 28.85 15.99 -3.14
CA PHE A 123 29.21 17.31 -2.60
C PHE A 123 29.09 17.37 -1.08
N ASN A 124 27.99 16.85 -0.51
CA ASN A 124 27.76 16.83 0.93
C ASN A 124 27.50 15.40 1.43
N LEU A 125 27.54 15.22 2.76
CA LEU A 125 27.35 13.92 3.42
C LEU A 125 25.88 13.47 3.42
N ASN A 126 25.09 13.83 2.42
CA ASN A 126 23.72 13.35 2.28
C ASN A 126 23.75 11.83 2.02
N PRO A 127 23.14 10.99 2.88
CA PRO A 127 23.13 9.54 2.72
C PRO A 127 22.25 9.06 1.57
N ARG A 128 21.51 9.97 0.93
CA ARG A 128 20.63 9.63 -0.20
C ARG A 128 21.46 9.28 -1.43
N ALA A 129 21.30 8.06 -1.92
CA ALA A 129 21.90 7.65 -3.18
C ALA A 129 21.29 8.47 -4.35
N SER A 130 22.14 8.91 -5.27
CA SER A 130 21.71 9.54 -6.50
C SER A 130 20.91 8.56 -7.37
N SER A 131 20.00 9.08 -8.20
CA SER A 131 19.20 8.28 -9.13
C SER A 131 20.09 7.67 -10.22
N ILE A 132 19.64 6.55 -10.79
CA ILE A 132 20.19 5.98 -12.02
C ILE A 132 20.10 7.00 -13.16
N ASP A 133 19.06 7.84 -13.14
CA ASP A 133 18.83 8.92 -14.12
C ASP A 133 19.73 10.15 -13.92
N THR A 134 20.64 10.15 -12.95
CA THR A 134 21.56 11.28 -12.71
C THR A 134 22.28 11.75 -13.99
N PRO A 135 22.74 10.86 -14.90
CA PRO A 135 23.36 11.28 -16.16
C PRO A 135 22.43 12.07 -17.09
N LEU A 136 21.12 11.74 -17.09
CA LEU A 136 20.11 12.45 -17.89
C LEU A 136 20.03 13.94 -17.49
N HIS A 137 20.30 14.23 -16.24
CA HIS A 137 20.31 15.57 -15.67
C HIS A 137 21.69 16.26 -15.76
N GLY A 138 22.76 15.48 -15.54
CA GLY A 138 24.11 16.00 -15.47
C GLY A 138 24.65 16.47 -16.83
N PHE A 139 24.46 15.67 -17.90
CA PHE A 139 24.98 15.97 -19.24
C PHE A 139 24.21 17.00 -20.03
N ILE A 140 22.93 17.28 -19.69
CA ILE A 140 22.17 18.36 -20.31
C ILE A 140 22.76 19.71 -19.87
N PRO A 141 23.12 20.63 -20.79
CA PRO A 141 23.92 21.82 -20.47
C PRO A 141 23.11 22.98 -19.84
N PHE A 142 21.89 22.73 -19.39
CA PHE A 142 21.00 23.72 -18.78
C PHE A 142 20.94 23.59 -17.27
N ARG A 143 20.55 24.68 -16.56
CA ARG A 143 20.53 24.73 -15.09
C ARG A 143 19.45 23.84 -14.48
N HIS A 144 18.25 23.81 -15.06
CA HIS A 144 17.10 23.11 -14.55
C HIS A 144 16.63 22.07 -15.55
N VAL A 145 16.40 20.85 -15.08
CA VAL A 145 15.96 19.72 -15.90
C VAL A 145 14.82 19.00 -15.19
N ASP A 146 13.73 18.81 -15.91
CA ASP A 146 12.57 18.05 -15.46
C ASP A 146 12.38 16.84 -16.38
N HIS A 147 12.43 15.64 -15.78
CA HIS A 147 12.10 14.37 -16.43
C HIS A 147 10.80 13.84 -15.83
N MET A 148 9.76 13.71 -16.64
CA MET A 148 8.41 13.36 -16.23
C MET A 148 7.84 12.22 -17.05
N HIS A 149 6.83 11.53 -16.47
CA HIS A 149 6.12 10.41 -17.06
C HIS A 149 4.63 10.76 -17.34
N PRO A 150 4.32 11.82 -18.10
CA PRO A 150 2.94 12.20 -18.38
C PRO A 150 2.30 11.26 -19.38
N ILE A 151 1.02 10.92 -19.15
CA ILE A 151 0.24 10.01 -20.01
C ILE A 151 0.35 10.40 -21.48
N SER A 152 0.20 11.69 -21.80
CA SER A 152 0.20 12.19 -23.18
C SER A 152 1.55 12.03 -23.88
N ALA A 153 2.67 12.23 -23.16
CA ALA A 153 3.99 12.04 -23.74
C ALA A 153 4.36 10.56 -23.85
N ILE A 154 4.02 9.74 -22.84
CA ILE A 154 4.21 8.28 -22.93
C ILE A 154 3.37 7.71 -24.07
N ALA A 155 2.16 8.21 -24.32
CA ALA A 155 1.32 7.75 -25.42
C ALA A 155 1.99 7.94 -26.79
N ILE A 156 2.66 9.08 -27.00
CA ILE A 156 3.48 9.33 -28.19
C ILE A 156 4.67 8.36 -28.21
N ALA A 157 5.37 8.25 -27.08
CA ALA A 157 6.56 7.41 -26.94
C ALA A 157 6.28 5.91 -27.08
N ALA A 158 5.05 5.46 -26.77
CA ALA A 158 4.58 4.08 -26.86
C ALA A 158 3.78 3.79 -28.14
N SER A 159 3.75 4.71 -29.10
CA SER A 159 3.11 4.52 -30.39
C SER A 159 4.09 3.96 -31.42
N LYS A 160 3.57 3.22 -32.40
CA LYS A 160 4.37 2.64 -33.50
C LYS A 160 5.18 3.70 -34.27
N ASP A 161 4.57 4.85 -34.48
CA ASP A 161 5.14 5.95 -35.27
C ASP A 161 5.72 7.06 -34.39
N GLN A 162 6.32 6.71 -33.25
CA GLN A 162 6.72 7.64 -32.16
C GLN A 162 7.60 8.81 -32.61
N GLU A 163 8.59 8.59 -33.54
CA GLU A 163 9.44 9.64 -34.07
C GLU A 163 8.64 10.63 -34.93
N ALA A 164 7.83 10.10 -35.86
CA ALA A 164 7.00 10.92 -36.73
C ALA A 164 5.96 11.72 -35.93
N LEU A 165 5.34 11.09 -34.93
CA LEU A 165 4.40 11.75 -34.02
C LEU A 165 5.07 12.85 -33.20
N THR A 166 6.27 12.61 -32.68
CA THR A 166 7.03 13.63 -31.94
C THR A 166 7.24 14.87 -32.80
N ARG A 167 7.69 14.69 -34.04
CA ARG A 167 7.85 15.81 -35.01
C ARG A 167 6.51 16.48 -35.34
N GLN A 168 5.45 15.71 -35.49
CA GLN A 168 4.14 16.23 -35.85
C GLN A 168 3.51 17.07 -34.70
N VAL A 169 3.72 16.68 -33.44
CA VAL A 169 3.18 17.37 -32.28
C VAL A 169 4.00 18.59 -31.92
N TYR A 170 5.33 18.49 -31.96
CA TYR A 170 6.23 19.49 -31.39
C TYR A 170 7.08 20.24 -32.41
N GLY A 171 7.09 19.83 -33.70
CA GLY A 171 7.98 20.40 -34.70
C GLY A 171 9.45 20.10 -34.36
N ASP A 172 10.30 21.12 -34.51
CA ASP A 172 11.72 21.04 -34.22
C ASP A 172 12.10 21.42 -32.76
N GLU A 173 11.09 21.73 -31.90
CA GLU A 173 11.33 22.13 -30.51
C GLU A 173 11.64 20.94 -29.60
N VAL A 174 11.16 19.74 -29.92
CA VAL A 174 11.37 18.53 -29.14
C VAL A 174 11.92 17.42 -30.05
N GLY A 175 13.04 16.86 -29.65
CA GLY A 175 13.65 15.74 -30.34
C GLY A 175 13.07 14.38 -29.89
N TRP A 176 13.47 13.33 -30.59
CA TRP A 176 13.12 11.96 -30.21
C TRP A 176 14.40 11.12 -30.06
N VAL A 177 14.38 10.25 -29.02
CA VAL A 177 15.44 9.26 -28.75
C VAL A 177 14.79 7.88 -28.76
N PRO A 178 15.32 6.89 -29.50
CA PRO A 178 14.80 5.53 -29.44
C PRO A 178 14.93 4.95 -28.04
N TRP A 179 14.19 3.88 -27.76
CA TRP A 179 14.31 3.19 -26.47
C TRP A 179 15.78 2.87 -26.15
N GLN A 180 16.16 3.26 -24.97
CA GLN A 180 17.38 2.83 -24.30
C GLN A 180 17.09 2.66 -22.82
N ARG A 181 17.74 1.66 -22.18
CA ARG A 181 17.67 1.52 -20.73
C ARG A 181 18.11 2.82 -20.04
N PRO A 182 17.38 3.33 -19.04
CA PRO A 182 17.82 4.48 -18.26
C PRO A 182 19.24 4.28 -17.72
N GLY A 183 20.12 5.25 -17.90
CA GLY A 183 21.51 5.10 -17.46
C GLY A 183 22.47 6.08 -18.10
N TYR A 184 23.75 5.74 -18.04
CA TYR A 184 24.85 6.63 -18.42
C TYR A 184 24.87 6.95 -19.92
N ASP A 185 24.69 5.94 -20.76
CA ASP A 185 24.70 6.09 -22.22
C ASP A 185 23.54 6.95 -22.75
N LEU A 186 22.34 6.71 -22.23
CA LEU A 186 21.18 7.55 -22.55
C LEU A 186 21.44 9.01 -22.21
N GLY A 187 22.05 9.27 -21.02
CA GLY A 187 22.43 10.62 -20.61
C GLY A 187 23.43 11.27 -21.56
N LEU A 188 24.45 10.55 -22.02
CA LEU A 188 25.43 11.04 -23.02
C LEU A 188 24.77 11.37 -24.36
N VAL A 189 23.89 10.50 -24.87
CA VAL A 189 23.15 10.74 -26.12
C VAL A 189 22.31 12.00 -26.01
N MET A 190 21.56 12.16 -24.94
CA MET A 190 20.69 13.34 -24.75
C MET A 190 21.50 14.63 -24.55
N GLY A 191 22.58 14.58 -23.75
CA GLY A 191 23.48 15.71 -23.59
C GLY A 191 24.10 16.18 -24.90
N ARG A 192 24.50 15.24 -25.77
CA ARG A 192 25.00 15.51 -27.13
C ARG A 192 23.94 16.19 -28.00
N MET A 193 22.72 15.64 -28.03
CA MET A 193 21.61 16.21 -28.80
C MET A 193 21.28 17.64 -28.35
N ALA A 194 21.25 17.90 -27.05
CA ALA A 194 20.99 19.22 -26.48
C ALA A 194 22.10 20.24 -26.81
N ASN A 195 23.36 19.81 -26.84
CA ASN A 195 24.49 20.66 -27.19
C ASN A 195 24.55 20.96 -28.73
N GLU A 196 24.28 19.96 -29.57
CA GLU A 196 24.34 20.11 -31.01
C GLU A 196 23.15 20.89 -31.60
N ASN A 197 22.02 20.89 -30.93
CA ASN A 197 20.83 21.61 -31.35
C ASN A 197 20.27 22.53 -30.26
N PRO A 198 20.75 23.77 -30.17
CA PRO A 198 20.29 24.76 -29.14
C PRO A 198 18.82 25.16 -29.25
N LYS A 199 18.10 24.77 -30.32
CA LYS A 199 16.66 25.00 -30.44
C LYS A 199 15.82 23.99 -29.69
N LEU A 200 16.40 22.84 -29.32
CA LEU A 200 15.70 21.82 -28.56
C LEU A 200 15.41 22.33 -27.14
N LYS A 201 14.18 22.12 -26.72
CA LYS A 201 13.68 22.43 -25.39
C LYS A 201 13.41 21.17 -24.58
N GLY A 202 13.42 19.99 -25.21
CA GLY A 202 13.17 18.71 -24.60
C GLY A 202 13.29 17.56 -25.57
N LEU A 203 13.11 16.34 -25.05
CA LEU A 203 13.14 15.09 -25.81
C LEU A 203 12.00 14.17 -25.38
N ILE A 204 11.38 13.50 -26.34
CA ILE A 204 10.57 12.31 -26.10
C ILE A 204 11.52 11.10 -26.13
N MET A 205 11.52 10.34 -25.06
CA MET A 205 12.28 9.10 -24.96
C MET A 205 11.35 7.93 -25.29
N GLY A 206 11.68 7.17 -26.33
CA GLY A 206 10.88 6.03 -26.80
C GLY A 206 10.53 5.09 -25.65
N GLN A 207 9.25 4.77 -25.48
CA GLN A 207 8.69 3.87 -24.46
C GLN A 207 9.09 4.24 -23.01
N HIS A 208 9.34 5.53 -22.73
CA HIS A 208 9.77 5.98 -21.43
C HIS A 208 8.99 7.24 -20.97
N GLY A 209 9.26 8.41 -21.54
CA GLY A 209 8.63 9.65 -21.08
C GLY A 209 9.16 10.91 -21.74
N LEU A 210 9.04 12.03 -21.06
CA LEU A 210 9.46 13.36 -21.46
C LEU A 210 10.59 13.87 -20.58
N ILE A 211 11.59 14.51 -21.19
CA ILE A 211 12.58 15.33 -20.48
C ILE A 211 12.67 16.70 -21.12
N ASN A 212 12.71 17.76 -20.31
CA ASN A 212 12.85 19.15 -20.77
C ASN A 212 13.73 19.97 -19.83
N TRP A 213 14.16 21.16 -20.30
CA TRP A 213 15.14 21.95 -19.59
C TRP A 213 15.00 23.46 -19.85
N ALA A 214 15.47 24.25 -18.89
CA ALA A 214 15.63 25.70 -19.03
C ALA A 214 16.70 26.25 -18.05
N ASP A 215 17.08 27.50 -18.20
CA ASP A 215 18.02 28.17 -17.27
C ASP A 215 17.33 28.89 -16.13
N ASP A 216 16.01 28.93 -16.12
CA ASP A 216 15.16 29.48 -15.06
C ASP A 216 14.19 28.44 -14.53
N ASP A 217 14.00 28.35 -13.19
CA ASP A 217 13.15 27.38 -12.52
C ASP A 217 11.70 27.41 -12.98
N LYS A 218 11.12 28.61 -13.05
CA LYS A 218 9.73 28.82 -13.48
C LYS A 218 9.57 28.49 -14.94
N ALA A 219 10.51 28.92 -15.78
CA ALA A 219 10.49 28.62 -17.20
C ALA A 219 10.59 27.13 -17.47
N CYS A 220 11.38 26.37 -16.68
CA CYS A 220 11.47 24.92 -16.78
C CYS A 220 10.12 24.27 -16.42
N TYR A 221 9.51 24.66 -15.29
CA TYR A 221 8.19 24.22 -14.88
C TYR A 221 7.11 24.49 -15.93
N GLU A 222 7.03 25.73 -16.42
CA GLU A 222 6.05 26.13 -17.42
C GLU A 222 6.25 25.39 -18.74
N LEU A 223 7.49 25.16 -19.14
CA LEU A 223 7.80 24.37 -20.34
C LEU A 223 7.34 22.92 -20.21
N THR A 224 7.52 22.30 -19.04
CA THR A 224 6.98 20.96 -18.77
C THR A 224 5.47 20.93 -19.04
N LEU A 225 4.72 21.89 -18.49
CA LEU A 225 3.27 21.96 -18.70
C LEU A 225 2.90 22.25 -20.17
N ASP A 226 3.60 23.19 -20.83
CA ASP A 226 3.36 23.55 -22.22
C ASP A 226 3.53 22.33 -23.15
N LEU A 227 4.55 21.51 -22.94
CA LEU A 227 4.81 20.30 -23.73
C LEU A 227 3.76 19.23 -23.49
N ILE A 228 3.36 19.01 -22.24
CA ILE A 228 2.29 18.06 -21.88
C ILE A 228 0.97 18.50 -22.52
N GLU A 229 0.62 19.79 -22.42
CA GLU A 229 -0.61 20.34 -23.00
C GLU A 229 -0.68 20.17 -24.52
N LYS A 230 0.43 20.45 -25.25
CA LYS A 230 0.50 20.23 -26.72
C LYS A 230 0.19 18.79 -27.10
N ALA A 231 0.78 17.81 -26.39
CA ALA A 231 0.51 16.40 -26.63
C ALA A 231 -0.92 16.02 -26.29
N ALA A 232 -1.43 16.49 -25.16
CA ALA A 232 -2.79 16.19 -24.70
C ALA A 232 -3.85 16.78 -25.64
N ASP A 233 -3.68 17.99 -26.13
CA ASP A 233 -4.55 18.60 -27.15
C ASP A 233 -4.54 17.82 -28.46
N TYR A 234 -3.35 17.39 -28.91
CA TYR A 234 -3.23 16.59 -30.11
C TYR A 234 -3.97 15.25 -30.01
N ILE A 235 -3.87 14.59 -28.88
CA ILE A 235 -4.55 13.31 -28.56
C ILE A 235 -6.05 13.55 -28.45
N ALA A 236 -6.47 14.54 -27.67
CA ALA A 236 -7.89 14.85 -27.42
C ALA A 236 -8.67 15.15 -28.71
N ALA A 237 -8.01 15.81 -29.69
CA ALA A 237 -8.60 16.08 -31.00
C ALA A 237 -8.84 14.80 -31.85
N ARG A 238 -8.28 13.64 -31.44
CA ARG A 238 -8.36 12.34 -32.13
C ARG A 238 -9.00 11.24 -31.29
N ASP A 239 -9.44 11.56 -30.08
CA ASP A 239 -10.10 10.60 -29.18
C ASP A 239 -11.36 10.01 -29.85
N LYS A 240 -11.44 8.69 -29.84
CA LYS A 240 -12.56 7.93 -30.45
C LYS A 240 -13.75 7.76 -29.50
N GLY A 241 -13.68 8.31 -28.29
CA GLY A 241 -14.75 8.25 -27.28
C GLY A 241 -15.15 6.81 -26.96
N ALA A 242 -16.44 6.50 -27.07
CA ALA A 242 -16.97 5.15 -26.81
C ALA A 242 -16.46 4.06 -27.77
N ASN A 243 -15.91 4.45 -28.93
CA ASN A 243 -15.34 3.51 -29.91
C ASN A 243 -13.85 3.22 -29.68
N THR A 244 -13.26 3.83 -28.66
CA THR A 244 -11.90 3.49 -28.24
C THR A 244 -11.84 2.01 -27.87
N PHE A 245 -10.71 1.35 -28.13
CA PHE A 245 -10.53 -0.08 -27.91
C PHE A 245 -11.48 -0.99 -28.71
N GLY A 246 -11.95 -0.54 -29.88
CA GLY A 246 -12.85 -1.33 -30.75
C GLY A 246 -14.32 -1.34 -30.27
N GLY A 247 -14.69 -0.49 -29.31
CA GLY A 247 -16.03 -0.41 -28.73
C GLY A 247 -16.30 -1.47 -27.66
N ALA A 248 -17.49 -1.41 -27.07
CA ALA A 248 -17.89 -2.29 -25.97
C ALA A 248 -18.24 -3.70 -26.49
N LYS A 249 -17.58 -4.72 -25.93
CA LYS A 249 -17.91 -6.15 -26.10
C LYS A 249 -18.93 -6.61 -25.04
N TYR A 250 -18.80 -6.10 -23.81
CA TYR A 250 -19.64 -6.43 -22.68
C TYR A 250 -20.32 -5.18 -22.10
N GLN A 251 -21.49 -5.36 -21.49
CA GLN A 251 -22.16 -4.30 -20.76
C GLN A 251 -21.60 -4.20 -19.33
N SER A 252 -21.54 -2.97 -18.81
CA SER A 252 -21.16 -2.75 -17.42
C SER A 252 -22.22 -3.24 -16.46
N LEU A 253 -21.79 -3.77 -15.32
CA LEU A 253 -22.66 -4.08 -14.18
C LEU A 253 -22.97 -2.79 -13.40
N SER A 254 -24.11 -2.76 -12.71
CA SER A 254 -24.37 -1.74 -11.71
C SER A 254 -23.37 -1.84 -10.56
N GLU A 255 -23.18 -0.78 -9.81
CA GLU A 255 -22.25 -0.74 -8.66
C GLU A 255 -22.63 -1.81 -7.61
N ALA A 256 -23.92 -1.94 -7.30
CA ALA A 256 -24.41 -2.91 -6.32
C ALA A 256 -24.16 -4.37 -6.75
N GLU A 257 -24.41 -4.70 -8.03
CA GLU A 257 -24.11 -6.03 -8.59
C GLU A 257 -22.62 -6.33 -8.56
N ARG A 258 -21.80 -5.37 -8.97
CA ARG A 258 -20.33 -5.47 -8.96
C ARG A 258 -19.78 -5.70 -7.55
N GLU A 259 -20.25 -4.91 -6.57
CA GLU A 259 -19.81 -5.10 -5.18
C GLU A 259 -20.21 -6.45 -4.60
N ALA A 260 -21.42 -6.93 -4.91
CA ALA A 260 -21.88 -8.23 -4.45
C ALA A 260 -21.04 -9.37 -5.04
N LEU A 261 -20.74 -9.30 -6.34
CA LEU A 261 -19.88 -10.27 -7.02
C LEU A 261 -18.43 -10.21 -6.51
N LEU A 262 -17.86 -9.02 -6.33
CA LEU A 262 -16.51 -8.85 -5.79
C LEU A 262 -16.40 -9.39 -4.37
N ALA A 263 -17.37 -9.14 -3.50
CA ALA A 263 -17.37 -9.67 -2.14
C ALA A 263 -17.40 -11.20 -2.09
N ALA A 264 -18.08 -11.85 -3.03
CA ALA A 264 -18.13 -13.31 -3.14
C ALA A 264 -16.87 -13.89 -3.82
N LEU A 265 -16.28 -13.17 -4.79
CA LEU A 265 -15.13 -13.61 -5.57
C LEU A 265 -13.79 -13.47 -4.83
N LEU A 266 -13.58 -12.31 -4.19
CA LEU A 266 -12.25 -11.91 -3.70
C LEU A 266 -11.60 -12.89 -2.73
N PRO A 267 -12.32 -13.54 -1.78
CA PRO A 267 -11.70 -14.56 -0.93
C PRO A 267 -11.12 -15.71 -1.74
N GLN A 268 -11.85 -16.25 -2.71
CA GLN A 268 -11.40 -17.34 -3.57
C GLN A 268 -10.20 -16.88 -4.42
N LEU A 269 -10.31 -15.71 -5.05
CA LEU A 269 -9.25 -15.14 -5.87
C LEU A 269 -7.98 -14.88 -5.05
N ARG A 270 -8.12 -14.39 -3.81
CA ARG A 270 -6.98 -14.20 -2.90
C ARG A 270 -6.31 -15.53 -2.58
N GLY A 271 -7.08 -16.59 -2.35
CA GLY A 271 -6.56 -17.94 -2.18
C GLY A 271 -5.69 -18.39 -3.36
N LEU A 272 -6.19 -18.19 -4.57
CA LEU A 272 -5.48 -18.58 -5.80
C LEU A 272 -4.15 -17.84 -6.01
N VAL A 273 -4.07 -16.54 -5.69
CA VAL A 273 -2.84 -15.74 -5.87
C VAL A 273 -1.87 -15.82 -4.69
N CYS A 274 -2.29 -16.37 -3.55
CA CYS A 274 -1.48 -16.43 -2.32
C CYS A 274 -0.82 -17.78 -2.08
N GLU A 275 -0.44 -18.51 -3.10
CA GLU A 275 0.15 -19.85 -2.98
C GLU A 275 1.46 -19.85 -2.17
N GLN A 276 2.38 -18.93 -2.45
CA GLN A 276 3.67 -18.83 -1.76
C GLN A 276 3.70 -17.72 -0.72
N ASN A 277 3.09 -16.60 -1.04
CA ASN A 277 3.07 -15.39 -0.23
C ASN A 277 1.65 -14.84 -0.11
N ARG A 278 1.31 -14.25 1.03
CA ARG A 278 0.06 -13.51 1.18
C ARG A 278 0.14 -12.17 0.47
N PHE A 279 -0.99 -11.75 -0.09
CA PHE A 279 -1.14 -10.46 -0.73
C PHE A 279 -2.36 -9.72 -0.23
N ILE A 280 -2.28 -8.40 -0.30
CA ILE A 280 -3.36 -7.47 -0.01
C ILE A 280 -3.92 -6.96 -1.34
N GLY A 281 -5.25 -7.02 -1.49
CA GLY A 281 -5.94 -6.60 -2.69
C GLY A 281 -6.30 -5.11 -2.70
N THR A 282 -6.36 -4.54 -3.90
CA THR A 282 -6.97 -3.24 -4.20
C THR A 282 -7.88 -3.39 -5.40
N ILE A 283 -9.14 -2.99 -5.24
CA ILE A 283 -10.11 -2.88 -6.32
C ILE A 283 -10.01 -1.46 -6.89
N HIS A 284 -9.91 -1.34 -8.21
CA HIS A 284 -9.91 -0.05 -8.88
C HIS A 284 -10.88 -0.08 -10.06
N VAL A 285 -11.92 0.74 -9.96
CA VAL A 285 -13.02 0.80 -10.92
C VAL A 285 -13.28 2.26 -11.26
N THR A 286 -12.85 2.65 -12.46
CA THR A 286 -13.12 3.96 -13.06
C THR A 286 -13.82 3.75 -14.41
N ASP A 287 -14.38 4.80 -14.97
CA ASP A 287 -15.03 4.71 -16.29
C ASP A 287 -14.06 4.22 -17.36
N SER A 288 -12.81 4.67 -17.33
CA SER A 288 -11.78 4.25 -18.29
C SER A 288 -11.36 2.78 -18.11
N VAL A 289 -11.24 2.32 -16.87
CA VAL A 289 -10.96 0.92 -16.56
C VAL A 289 -12.13 0.04 -17.04
N LEU A 290 -13.37 0.43 -16.76
CA LEU A 290 -14.55 -0.32 -17.22
C LEU A 290 -14.68 -0.29 -18.75
N GLN A 291 -14.39 0.85 -19.39
CA GLN A 291 -14.36 0.94 -20.85
C GLN A 291 -13.32 -0.03 -21.44
N PHE A 292 -12.14 -0.09 -20.84
CA PHE A 292 -11.08 -1.00 -21.27
C PHE A 292 -11.47 -2.47 -21.09
N VAL A 293 -11.77 -2.90 -19.86
CA VAL A 293 -12.02 -4.33 -19.58
C VAL A 293 -13.22 -4.89 -20.33
N ASN A 294 -14.21 -4.04 -20.66
CA ASN A 294 -15.42 -4.42 -21.41
C ASN A 294 -15.27 -4.34 -22.93
N SER A 295 -14.09 -3.99 -23.45
CA SER A 295 -13.88 -3.70 -24.87
C SER A 295 -13.48 -4.91 -25.70
N HIS A 296 -13.61 -4.79 -27.05
CA HIS A 296 -13.14 -5.81 -27.98
C HIS A 296 -11.63 -5.96 -27.98
N ASP A 297 -10.87 -4.88 -27.83
CA ASP A 297 -9.40 -4.87 -27.91
C ASP A 297 -8.69 -5.19 -26.59
N ALA A 298 -9.42 -5.28 -25.48
CA ALA A 298 -8.82 -5.54 -24.17
C ALA A 298 -7.91 -6.78 -24.13
N PRO A 299 -8.28 -7.94 -24.70
CA PRO A 299 -7.40 -9.11 -24.71
C PRO A 299 -6.07 -8.85 -25.42
N ARG A 300 -6.11 -8.17 -26.58
CA ARG A 300 -4.91 -7.83 -27.38
C ARG A 300 -4.00 -6.87 -26.64
N LEU A 301 -4.57 -5.80 -26.11
CA LEU A 301 -3.81 -4.74 -25.45
C LEU A 301 -3.24 -5.20 -24.11
N ALA A 302 -3.99 -5.99 -23.34
CA ALA A 302 -3.52 -6.59 -22.10
C ALA A 302 -2.28 -7.48 -22.32
N GLU A 303 -2.25 -8.24 -23.44
CA GLU A 303 -1.11 -9.10 -23.79
C GLU A 303 0.16 -8.31 -24.13
N LEU A 304 0.03 -7.06 -24.60
CA LEU A 304 1.18 -6.19 -24.88
C LEU A 304 1.82 -5.61 -23.59
N GLY A 305 1.12 -5.67 -22.46
CA GLY A 305 1.63 -5.20 -21.18
C GLY A 305 1.78 -3.68 -21.11
N THR A 306 2.75 -3.21 -20.32
CA THR A 306 3.04 -1.78 -20.14
C THR A 306 4.27 -1.34 -20.91
N SER A 307 4.39 -0.03 -21.17
CA SER A 307 5.51 0.58 -21.88
C SER A 307 6.37 1.53 -21.04
N CYS A 308 6.06 1.69 -19.76
CA CYS A 308 6.85 2.57 -18.87
C CYS A 308 7.77 1.73 -17.98
N PRO A 309 9.09 2.02 -17.89
CA PRO A 309 10.04 1.25 -17.10
C PRO A 309 9.66 1.11 -15.63
N ASP A 310 9.13 2.16 -15.00
CA ASP A 310 8.74 2.17 -13.58
C ASP A 310 7.69 1.12 -13.23
N HIS A 311 6.90 0.69 -14.20
CA HIS A 311 5.75 -0.17 -13.96
C HIS A 311 6.13 -1.63 -13.72
N PHE A 312 7.15 -2.16 -14.41
CA PHE A 312 7.43 -3.61 -14.46
C PHE A 312 7.68 -4.26 -13.09
N LEU A 313 8.32 -3.55 -12.18
CA LEU A 313 8.55 -4.04 -10.80
C LEU A 313 7.24 -4.25 -10.01
N ARG A 314 6.16 -3.59 -10.41
CA ARG A 314 4.85 -3.62 -9.72
C ARG A 314 3.81 -4.42 -10.49
N THR A 315 3.65 -4.15 -11.79
CA THR A 315 2.62 -4.79 -12.62
C THR A 315 3.08 -6.07 -13.29
N LYS A 316 4.40 -6.35 -13.29
CA LYS A 316 5.05 -7.35 -14.13
C LYS A 316 4.90 -7.07 -15.62
N ILE A 317 5.33 -8.02 -16.46
CA ILE A 317 5.33 -7.89 -17.93
C ILE A 317 3.91 -7.65 -18.49
N LYS A 318 2.89 -8.30 -17.93
CA LYS A 318 1.49 -8.17 -18.38
C LYS A 318 0.51 -8.45 -17.23
N PRO A 319 -0.75 -8.00 -17.31
CA PRO A 319 -1.82 -8.42 -16.43
C PRO A 319 -2.36 -9.79 -16.84
N LEU A 320 -3.22 -10.38 -16.00
CA LEU A 320 -4.11 -11.43 -16.40
C LEU A 320 -5.47 -10.82 -16.82
N TYR A 321 -5.82 -10.91 -18.09
CA TYR A 321 -7.17 -10.62 -18.58
C TYR A 321 -8.00 -11.90 -18.60
N VAL A 322 -9.18 -11.88 -17.98
CA VAL A 322 -10.09 -13.01 -17.93
C VAL A 322 -11.33 -12.73 -18.77
N ASP A 323 -11.45 -13.37 -19.93
CA ASP A 323 -12.57 -13.17 -20.85
C ASP A 323 -13.83 -13.87 -20.31
N TRP A 324 -14.53 -13.17 -19.42
CA TRP A 324 -15.78 -13.59 -18.78
C TRP A 324 -16.92 -12.66 -19.19
N ASN A 325 -18.08 -13.25 -19.49
CA ASN A 325 -19.26 -12.48 -19.87
C ASN A 325 -20.22 -12.30 -18.67
N PRO A 326 -20.27 -11.09 -18.06
CA PRO A 326 -21.08 -10.84 -16.87
C PRO A 326 -22.59 -10.94 -17.09
N GLN A 327 -23.06 -10.97 -18.36
CA GLN A 327 -24.49 -11.09 -18.69
C GLN A 327 -24.94 -12.54 -18.88
N SER A 328 -24.04 -13.48 -19.12
CA SER A 328 -24.41 -14.86 -19.49
C SER A 328 -23.70 -15.94 -18.70
N GLU A 329 -22.62 -15.61 -17.98
CA GLU A 329 -21.85 -16.54 -17.17
C GLU A 329 -21.97 -16.20 -15.68
N ASP A 330 -22.04 -17.23 -14.84
CA ASP A 330 -22.15 -17.10 -13.39
C ASP A 330 -20.77 -16.97 -12.71
N LEU A 331 -20.78 -16.81 -11.38
CA LEU A 331 -19.57 -16.72 -10.57
C LEU A 331 -18.73 -18.01 -10.63
N ALA A 332 -19.36 -19.19 -10.71
CA ALA A 332 -18.63 -20.46 -10.76
C ALA A 332 -17.82 -20.57 -12.06
N ALA A 333 -18.40 -20.15 -13.19
CA ALA A 333 -17.69 -20.08 -14.47
C ALA A 333 -16.51 -19.09 -14.40
N LEU A 334 -16.68 -17.94 -13.74
CA LEU A 334 -15.58 -16.98 -13.53
C LEU A 334 -14.46 -17.59 -12.70
N VAL A 335 -14.77 -18.26 -11.59
CA VAL A 335 -13.76 -18.93 -10.73
C VAL A 335 -12.99 -19.97 -11.53
N THR A 336 -13.65 -20.81 -12.30
CA THR A 336 -12.98 -21.81 -13.15
C THR A 336 -12.04 -21.17 -14.18
N LYS A 337 -12.46 -20.05 -14.79
CA LYS A 337 -11.60 -19.29 -15.72
C LYS A 337 -10.41 -18.66 -15.01
N LEU A 338 -10.57 -18.18 -13.78
CA LEU A 338 -9.47 -17.65 -12.97
C LEU A 338 -8.47 -18.73 -12.56
N GLU A 339 -8.93 -19.89 -12.12
CA GLU A 339 -8.07 -21.02 -11.79
C GLU A 339 -7.18 -21.42 -12.97
N SER A 340 -7.80 -21.65 -14.14
CA SER A 340 -7.05 -22.01 -15.36
C SER A 340 -6.18 -20.85 -15.86
N GLY A 341 -6.67 -19.63 -15.82
CA GLY A 341 -5.92 -18.44 -16.26
C GLY A 341 -4.71 -18.13 -15.38
N ILE A 342 -4.83 -18.28 -14.05
CA ILE A 342 -3.71 -18.10 -13.12
C ILE A 342 -2.66 -19.20 -13.31
N ALA A 343 -3.08 -20.46 -13.49
CA ALA A 343 -2.16 -21.55 -13.77
C ALA A 343 -1.37 -21.30 -15.06
N GLN A 344 -2.04 -20.94 -16.15
CA GLN A 344 -1.39 -20.61 -17.42
C GLN A 344 -0.47 -19.37 -17.29
N TYR A 345 -0.89 -18.35 -16.53
CA TYR A 345 -0.07 -17.16 -16.30
C TYR A 345 1.26 -17.51 -15.60
N ARG A 346 1.25 -18.43 -14.63
CA ARG A 346 2.45 -18.91 -13.95
C ARG A 346 3.42 -19.59 -14.93
N ASP A 347 2.89 -20.44 -15.80
CA ASP A 347 3.68 -21.13 -16.82
C ASP A 347 4.28 -20.13 -17.85
N ASP A 348 3.46 -19.18 -18.32
CA ASP A 348 3.90 -18.12 -19.24
C ASP A 348 4.98 -17.23 -18.61
N TYR A 349 4.84 -16.90 -17.31
CA TYR A 349 5.82 -16.08 -16.61
C TYR A 349 7.13 -16.84 -16.37
N ALA A 350 7.07 -18.13 -16.05
CA ALA A 350 8.25 -18.97 -15.94
C ALA A 350 8.97 -19.11 -17.29
N ALA A 351 8.23 -19.32 -18.36
CA ALA A 351 8.79 -19.36 -19.72
C ALA A 351 9.42 -18.03 -20.15
N TYR A 352 8.79 -16.90 -19.79
CA TYR A 352 9.36 -15.57 -19.99
C TYR A 352 10.68 -15.38 -19.23
N TYR A 353 10.72 -15.76 -17.96
CA TYR A 353 11.93 -15.72 -17.14
C TYR A 353 13.05 -16.57 -17.77
N ASP A 354 12.75 -17.82 -18.10
CA ASP A 354 13.75 -18.74 -18.66
C ASP A 354 14.30 -18.32 -20.03
N ALA A 355 13.45 -17.69 -20.86
CA ALA A 355 13.84 -17.19 -22.19
C ALA A 355 14.71 -15.92 -22.13
N CYS A 356 14.55 -15.07 -21.11
CA CYS A 356 15.18 -13.76 -21.05
C CYS A 356 16.32 -13.66 -20.02
N LYS A 357 16.44 -14.61 -19.07
CA LYS A 357 17.41 -14.52 -17.97
C LYS A 357 18.87 -14.54 -18.47
N HIS A 358 19.71 -13.77 -17.78
CA HIS A 358 21.15 -13.77 -17.90
C HIS A 358 21.76 -14.71 -16.84
N PRO A 359 23.06 -15.10 -16.98
CA PRO A 359 23.72 -16.00 -16.03
C PRO A 359 23.74 -15.49 -14.57
N ASP A 360 23.70 -14.19 -14.37
CA ASP A 360 23.74 -13.49 -13.09
C ASP A 360 22.37 -12.92 -12.66
N SER A 361 21.30 -13.22 -13.40
CA SER A 361 19.95 -12.75 -13.06
C SER A 361 19.52 -13.23 -11.67
N PRO A 362 18.82 -12.39 -10.90
CA PRO A 362 18.17 -12.80 -9.66
C PRO A 362 17.23 -13.97 -9.88
N ALA A 363 16.95 -14.73 -8.83
CA ALA A 363 15.96 -15.82 -8.88
C ALA A 363 14.58 -15.30 -9.33
N MET A 364 13.83 -16.15 -10.02
CA MET A 364 12.48 -15.84 -10.46
C MET A 364 11.61 -15.40 -9.27
N ARG A 365 10.94 -14.26 -9.44
CA ARG A 365 10.00 -13.73 -8.45
C ARG A 365 8.72 -14.56 -8.42
N ASP A 366 7.90 -14.37 -7.37
CA ASP A 366 6.57 -14.98 -7.27
C ASP A 366 5.83 -14.91 -8.61
N PRO A 367 5.40 -16.05 -9.22
CA PRO A 367 4.90 -16.10 -10.59
C PRO A 367 3.44 -15.62 -10.74
N ASN A 368 2.74 -15.36 -9.64
CA ASN A 368 1.32 -14.96 -9.68
C ASN A 368 1.09 -13.59 -10.32
N PRO A 369 -0.05 -13.37 -11.01
CA PRO A 369 -0.40 -12.07 -11.58
C PRO A 369 -0.58 -11.02 -10.49
N ARG A 370 -0.04 -9.82 -10.71
CA ARG A 370 -0.19 -8.66 -9.82
C ARG A 370 -1.40 -7.81 -10.20
N VAL A 371 -1.83 -7.89 -11.43
CA VAL A 371 -3.00 -7.19 -11.97
C VAL A 371 -3.90 -8.20 -12.65
N ILE A 372 -5.17 -8.19 -12.29
CA ILE A 372 -6.21 -9.04 -12.89
C ILE A 372 -7.31 -8.12 -13.41
N LEU A 373 -7.69 -8.30 -14.66
CA LEU A 373 -8.68 -7.51 -15.39
C LEU A 373 -9.88 -8.38 -15.71
N ILE A 374 -11.05 -7.96 -15.26
CA ILE A 374 -12.28 -8.75 -15.43
C ILE A 374 -13.39 -7.84 -15.96
N PRO A 375 -14.02 -8.17 -17.11
CA PRO A 375 -15.18 -7.46 -17.62
C PRO A 375 -16.26 -7.29 -16.56
N GLY A 376 -16.88 -6.12 -16.51
CA GLY A 376 -17.91 -5.78 -15.53
C GLY A 376 -17.40 -5.52 -14.10
N LEU A 377 -16.26 -6.10 -13.70
CA LEU A 377 -15.70 -5.98 -12.33
C LEU A 377 -14.57 -4.96 -12.21
N GLY A 378 -13.83 -4.71 -13.30
CA GLY A 378 -12.74 -3.74 -13.32
C GLY A 378 -11.35 -4.34 -13.12
N LEU A 379 -10.48 -3.65 -12.41
CA LEU A 379 -9.09 -3.98 -12.12
C LEU A 379 -8.94 -4.37 -10.66
N ILE A 380 -8.31 -5.52 -10.41
CA ILE A 380 -7.92 -6.00 -9.09
C ILE A 380 -6.39 -6.09 -9.06
N ALA A 381 -5.77 -5.34 -8.17
CA ALA A 381 -4.31 -5.34 -8.00
C ALA A 381 -3.90 -5.96 -6.67
N TRP A 382 -2.75 -6.63 -6.67
CA TRP A 382 -2.18 -7.33 -5.53
C TRP A 382 -0.81 -6.79 -5.17
N GLY A 383 -0.55 -6.62 -3.87
CA GLY A 383 0.74 -6.18 -3.33
C GLY A 383 1.02 -6.78 -1.97
N LYS A 384 2.25 -6.66 -1.47
CA LYS A 384 2.60 -7.14 -0.12
C LYS A 384 1.89 -6.36 0.99
N ASN A 385 1.49 -5.15 0.71
CA ASN A 385 0.71 -4.29 1.59
C ASN A 385 -0.22 -3.38 0.78
N LYS A 386 -1.08 -2.64 1.47
CA LYS A 386 -2.08 -1.77 0.84
C LYS A 386 -1.45 -0.65 -0.01
N SER A 387 -0.34 -0.08 0.44
CA SER A 387 0.38 0.92 -0.34
C SER A 387 0.86 0.35 -1.68
N GLU A 388 1.48 -0.83 -1.67
CA GLU A 388 1.97 -1.48 -2.88
C GLU A 388 0.84 -1.89 -3.83
N SER A 389 -0.24 -2.49 -3.33
CA SER A 389 -1.37 -2.88 -4.19
C SER A 389 -2.06 -1.67 -4.83
N ARG A 390 -2.13 -0.53 -4.12
CA ARG A 390 -2.65 0.73 -4.67
C ARG A 390 -1.73 1.31 -5.75
N VAL A 391 -0.42 1.32 -5.53
CA VAL A 391 0.56 1.75 -6.56
C VAL A 391 0.48 0.83 -7.78
N THR A 392 0.34 -0.49 -7.57
CA THR A 392 0.16 -1.45 -8.68
C THR A 392 -1.11 -1.15 -9.49
N ALA A 393 -2.23 -0.85 -8.81
CA ALA A 393 -3.49 -0.46 -9.45
C ALA A 393 -3.34 0.87 -10.21
N GLU A 394 -2.68 1.86 -9.61
CA GLU A 394 -2.38 3.15 -10.23
C GLU A 394 -1.60 2.98 -11.53
N PHE A 395 -0.50 2.24 -11.48
CA PHE A 395 0.37 2.06 -12.65
C PHE A 395 -0.35 1.38 -13.81
N TYR A 396 -1.14 0.35 -13.53
CA TYR A 396 -1.87 -0.28 -14.62
C TYR A 396 -3.08 0.55 -15.11
N SER A 397 -3.71 1.32 -14.25
CA SER A 397 -4.72 2.30 -14.66
C SER A 397 -4.11 3.37 -15.58
N LEU A 398 -2.91 3.86 -15.27
CA LEU A 398 -2.18 4.79 -16.13
C LEU A 398 -1.77 4.13 -17.46
N ALA A 399 -1.38 2.85 -17.43
CA ALA A 399 -1.09 2.10 -18.67
C ALA A 399 -2.33 2.00 -19.57
N ILE A 400 -3.53 1.81 -19.01
CA ILE A 400 -4.80 1.84 -19.76
C ILE A 400 -5.01 3.21 -20.42
N GLU A 401 -4.76 4.31 -19.71
CA GLU A 401 -4.87 5.66 -20.27
C GLU A 401 -3.83 5.91 -21.38
N VAL A 402 -2.61 5.41 -21.21
CA VAL A 402 -1.57 5.45 -22.26
C VAL A 402 -2.02 4.66 -23.50
N MET A 403 -2.55 3.45 -23.32
CA MET A 403 -3.09 2.63 -24.41
C MET A 403 -4.22 3.37 -25.13
N ARG A 404 -5.15 3.98 -24.38
CA ARG A 404 -6.25 4.78 -24.93
C ARG A 404 -5.71 5.91 -25.82
N ALA A 405 -4.77 6.66 -25.28
CA ALA A 405 -4.19 7.81 -25.96
C ALA A 405 -3.37 7.39 -27.19
N SER A 406 -2.60 6.29 -27.12
CA SER A 406 -1.84 5.75 -28.26
C SER A 406 -2.76 5.23 -29.37
N GLU A 407 -3.79 4.44 -29.04
CA GLU A 407 -4.78 3.93 -29.99
C GLU A 407 -5.65 5.04 -30.64
N ALA A 408 -5.70 6.23 -30.05
CA ALA A 408 -6.32 7.40 -30.67
C ALA A 408 -5.49 7.99 -31.82
N ILE A 409 -4.14 7.94 -31.69
CA ILE A 409 -3.21 8.62 -32.61
C ILE A 409 -2.41 7.69 -33.52
N SER A 410 -2.22 6.42 -33.14
CA SER A 410 -1.48 5.40 -33.86
C SER A 410 -1.89 3.99 -33.37
N GLU A 411 -0.93 3.10 -33.19
CA GLU A 411 -1.05 1.75 -32.64
C GLU A 411 -0.13 1.64 -31.41
N TYR A 412 -0.68 1.19 -30.27
CA TYR A 412 0.07 1.00 -29.05
C TYR A 412 1.09 -0.13 -29.16
N GLN A 413 2.28 0.10 -28.64
CA GLN A 413 3.36 -0.87 -28.53
C GLN A 413 3.86 -0.97 -27.08
N GLY A 414 3.89 -2.18 -26.55
CA GLY A 414 4.57 -2.48 -25.29
C GLY A 414 6.09 -2.54 -25.48
N LEU A 415 6.81 -2.56 -24.36
CA LEU A 415 8.27 -2.75 -24.38
C LEU A 415 8.61 -4.17 -24.83
N PRO A 416 9.66 -4.38 -25.66
CA PRO A 416 10.13 -5.73 -26.02
C PRO A 416 10.41 -6.58 -24.80
N ARG A 417 10.10 -7.88 -24.87
CA ARG A 417 10.15 -8.78 -23.69
C ARG A 417 11.53 -8.81 -23.01
N GLN A 418 12.63 -8.81 -23.78
CA GLN A 418 13.98 -8.79 -23.21
C GLN A 418 14.25 -7.48 -22.47
N GLU A 419 13.87 -6.34 -23.04
CA GLU A 419 14.06 -5.03 -22.43
C GLU A 419 13.21 -4.89 -21.14
N ALA A 420 11.98 -5.41 -21.17
CA ALA A 420 11.12 -5.47 -19.97
C ALA A 420 11.74 -6.33 -18.85
N PHE A 421 12.34 -7.48 -19.25
CA PHE A 421 13.05 -8.36 -18.32
C PHE A 421 14.26 -7.65 -17.71
N ASP A 422 15.06 -6.97 -18.52
CA ASP A 422 16.27 -6.26 -18.08
C ASP A 422 15.97 -5.10 -17.11
N ILE A 423 14.72 -4.59 -17.11
CA ILE A 423 14.22 -3.65 -16.11
C ILE A 423 13.69 -4.41 -14.89
N GLU A 424 12.83 -5.42 -15.08
CA GLU A 424 12.17 -6.15 -13.97
C GLU A 424 13.20 -6.87 -13.08
N TYR A 425 14.25 -7.43 -13.67
CA TYR A 425 15.30 -8.21 -13.00
C TYR A 425 16.65 -7.47 -12.90
N TRP A 426 16.62 -6.15 -12.99
CA TRP A 426 17.84 -5.35 -12.90
C TRP A 426 18.53 -5.50 -11.56
N LEU A 427 19.82 -5.82 -11.56
CA LEU A 427 20.61 -6.04 -10.34
C LEU A 427 20.64 -4.83 -9.39
N LEU A 428 20.62 -3.60 -9.93
CA LEU A 428 20.54 -2.38 -9.10
C LEU A 428 19.20 -2.24 -8.38
N GLU A 429 18.09 -2.65 -8.99
CA GLU A 429 16.79 -2.69 -8.34
C GLU A 429 16.73 -3.81 -7.29
N GLU A 430 17.30 -4.97 -7.58
CA GLU A 430 17.43 -6.07 -6.64
C GLU A 430 18.25 -5.65 -5.40
N ALA A 431 19.37 -4.95 -5.59
CA ALA A 431 20.18 -4.43 -4.50
C ALA A 431 19.42 -3.42 -3.61
N LYS A 432 18.47 -2.67 -4.17
CA LYS A 432 17.57 -1.81 -3.37
C LYS A 432 16.60 -2.64 -2.53
N LEU A 433 16.02 -3.70 -3.11
CA LEU A 433 15.11 -4.60 -2.39
C LEU A 433 15.82 -5.32 -1.23
N GLN A 434 17.04 -5.79 -1.43
CA GLN A 434 17.84 -6.46 -0.40
C GLN A 434 18.25 -5.55 0.77
N ARG A 435 18.32 -4.23 0.54
CA ARG A 435 18.61 -3.23 1.60
C ARG A 435 17.38 -2.86 2.43
N MET A 436 16.18 -3.28 2.02
CA MET A 436 14.97 -3.01 2.80
C MET A 436 15.01 -3.80 4.12
N PRO A 437 14.46 -3.26 5.21
CA PRO A 437 14.31 -4.01 6.45
C PRO A 437 13.54 -5.32 6.20
N PRO A 438 13.86 -6.41 6.93
CA PRO A 438 13.10 -7.65 6.83
C PRO A 438 11.63 -7.41 7.17
N GLU A 439 10.76 -8.16 6.50
CA GLU A 439 9.32 -8.10 6.77
C GLU A 439 9.03 -8.46 8.23
N LYS A 440 8.09 -7.73 8.82
CA LYS A 440 7.65 -7.96 10.19
C LYS A 440 6.72 -9.18 10.28
N GLU A 441 6.51 -9.68 11.49
CA GLU A 441 5.80 -10.94 11.76
C GLU A 441 4.37 -11.00 11.18
N LEU A 442 3.63 -9.89 11.21
CA LEU A 442 2.26 -9.81 10.70
C LEU A 442 2.15 -9.01 9.39
N GLU A 443 3.27 -8.71 8.74
CA GLU A 443 3.23 -8.11 7.42
C GLU A 443 2.45 -9.01 6.45
N ARG A 444 1.74 -8.45 5.48
CA ARG A 444 0.85 -9.15 4.54
C ARG A 444 -0.44 -9.74 5.16
N ASN A 445 -0.65 -9.57 6.46
CA ASN A 445 -1.84 -10.08 7.13
C ASN A 445 -2.91 -9.01 7.31
N VAL A 446 -4.17 -9.41 7.20
CA VAL A 446 -5.36 -8.64 7.57
C VAL A 446 -5.81 -9.12 8.96
N VAL A 447 -5.73 -8.25 9.95
CA VAL A 447 -6.09 -8.55 11.35
C VAL A 447 -7.31 -7.73 11.75
N ILE A 448 -8.40 -8.41 12.08
CA ILE A 448 -9.63 -7.78 12.55
C ILE A 448 -9.61 -7.79 14.09
N VAL A 449 -9.68 -6.60 14.69
CA VAL A 449 -9.76 -6.44 16.14
C VAL A 449 -11.16 -5.94 16.51
N ILE A 450 -11.94 -6.79 17.16
CA ILE A 450 -13.33 -6.49 17.56
C ILE A 450 -13.36 -6.00 19.00
N GLY A 451 -13.90 -4.80 19.24
CA GLY A 451 -13.78 -4.05 20.47
C GLY A 451 -12.58 -3.09 20.44
N ALA A 452 -12.17 -2.63 19.25
CA ALA A 452 -10.96 -1.83 19.05
C ALA A 452 -11.11 -0.34 19.40
N GLY A 453 -12.29 0.13 19.77
CA GLY A 453 -12.53 1.53 20.12
C GLY A 453 -11.87 1.98 21.42
N SER A 454 -11.55 1.05 22.34
CA SER A 454 -10.96 1.37 23.65
C SER A 454 -10.22 0.19 24.28
N GLY A 455 -9.56 0.43 25.43
CA GLY A 455 -9.03 -0.58 26.32
C GLY A 455 -8.12 -1.62 25.65
N ILE A 456 -8.33 -2.89 25.98
CA ILE A 456 -7.50 -4.01 25.47
C ILE A 456 -7.54 -4.08 23.95
N GLY A 457 -8.70 -3.87 23.32
CA GLY A 457 -8.85 -3.92 21.88
C GLY A 457 -8.04 -2.84 21.16
N LYS A 458 -8.11 -1.59 21.62
CA LYS A 458 -7.31 -0.50 21.07
C LYS A 458 -5.81 -0.76 21.22
N ALA A 459 -5.37 -1.19 22.41
CA ALA A 459 -3.96 -1.54 22.65
C ALA A 459 -3.50 -2.71 21.75
N THR A 460 -4.35 -3.72 21.56
CA THR A 460 -4.10 -4.85 20.67
C THR A 460 -3.98 -4.40 19.21
N ALA A 461 -4.87 -3.52 18.75
CA ALA A 461 -4.82 -2.94 17.40
C ALA A 461 -3.47 -2.23 17.14
N HIS A 462 -3.00 -1.42 18.10
CA HIS A 462 -1.68 -0.79 18.02
C HIS A 462 -0.55 -1.81 18.02
N ARG A 463 -0.63 -2.86 18.82
CA ARG A 463 0.42 -3.88 18.91
C ARG A 463 0.58 -4.67 17.63
N VAL A 464 -0.53 -5.12 17.00
CA VAL A 464 -0.46 -5.87 15.76
C VAL A 464 -0.09 -4.97 14.57
N ALA A 465 -0.50 -3.70 14.55
CA ALA A 465 -0.07 -2.73 13.55
C ALA A 465 1.45 -2.46 13.62
N GLN A 466 2.03 -2.44 14.81
CA GLN A 466 3.48 -2.32 14.99
C GLN A 466 4.23 -3.47 14.32
N GLU A 467 3.63 -4.64 14.22
CA GLU A 467 4.16 -5.83 13.53
C GLU A 467 3.79 -5.88 12.03
N GLY A 468 3.28 -4.79 11.48
CA GLY A 468 3.04 -4.65 10.05
C GLY A 468 1.68 -5.14 9.54
N ALA A 469 0.76 -5.51 10.44
CA ALA A 469 -0.59 -5.92 10.07
C ALA A 469 -1.40 -4.80 9.42
N HIS A 470 -2.27 -5.17 8.48
CA HIS A 470 -3.41 -4.33 8.06
C HIS A 470 -4.53 -4.53 9.08
N VAL A 471 -4.90 -3.46 9.77
CA VAL A 471 -5.79 -3.57 10.93
C VAL A 471 -7.19 -3.07 10.60
N VAL A 472 -8.17 -3.94 10.83
CA VAL A 472 -9.58 -3.54 10.82
C VAL A 472 -10.02 -3.34 12.28
N CYS A 473 -10.19 -2.08 12.67
CA CYS A 473 -10.70 -1.71 13.97
C CYS A 473 -12.23 -1.80 13.94
N VAL A 474 -12.81 -2.71 14.71
CA VAL A 474 -14.27 -2.89 14.78
C VAL A 474 -14.76 -2.59 16.18
N ASP A 475 -15.83 -1.81 16.29
CA ASP A 475 -16.49 -1.54 17.56
C ASP A 475 -17.99 -1.32 17.33
N LEU A 476 -18.81 -1.44 18.40
CA LEU A 476 -20.21 -1.01 18.36
C LEU A 476 -20.31 0.51 18.13
N ASN A 477 -19.33 1.25 18.69
CA ASN A 477 -19.14 2.68 18.44
C ASN A 477 -18.19 2.85 17.22
N ALA A 478 -18.79 3.09 16.05
CA ALA A 478 -18.05 3.27 14.79
C ALA A 478 -17.03 4.43 14.84
N ASP A 479 -17.38 5.54 15.52
CA ASP A 479 -16.50 6.71 15.62
C ASP A 479 -15.23 6.39 16.44
N ALA A 480 -15.37 5.61 17.52
CA ALA A 480 -14.23 5.16 18.32
C ALA A 480 -13.32 4.18 17.54
N ALA A 481 -13.92 3.30 16.75
CA ALA A 481 -13.19 2.40 15.87
C ALA A 481 -12.42 3.19 14.79
N GLN A 482 -13.05 4.18 14.17
CA GLN A 482 -12.43 5.04 13.17
C GLN A 482 -11.29 5.87 13.76
N ALA A 483 -11.48 6.46 14.94
CA ALA A 483 -10.42 7.21 15.62
C ALA A 483 -9.18 6.36 15.90
N THR A 484 -9.36 5.09 16.30
CA THR A 484 -8.24 4.16 16.45
C THR A 484 -7.56 3.87 15.12
N ALA A 485 -8.31 3.64 14.04
CA ALA A 485 -7.76 3.41 12.71
C ALA A 485 -6.98 4.62 12.17
N ASP A 486 -7.44 5.83 12.45
CA ASP A 486 -6.76 7.08 12.08
C ASP A 486 -5.41 7.23 12.82
N GLU A 487 -5.39 6.93 14.13
CA GLU A 487 -4.14 6.88 14.91
C GLU A 487 -3.14 5.87 14.33
N LEU A 488 -3.61 4.68 13.96
CA LEU A 488 -2.77 3.65 13.34
C LEU A 488 -2.23 4.10 12.00
N THR A 489 -3.07 4.70 11.17
CA THR A 489 -2.68 5.19 9.84
C THR A 489 -1.66 6.34 9.97
N ALA A 490 -1.85 7.26 10.90
CA ALA A 490 -0.92 8.35 11.16
C ALA A 490 0.45 7.84 11.65
N LYS A 491 0.47 6.79 12.45
CA LYS A 491 1.71 6.27 13.08
C LYS A 491 2.45 5.26 12.20
N TYR A 492 1.73 4.40 11.48
CA TYR A 492 2.29 3.26 10.74
C TYR A 492 2.05 3.33 9.24
N GLY A 493 1.30 4.34 8.77
CA GLY A 493 1.02 4.54 7.34
C GLY A 493 2.29 4.84 6.57
N MET A 494 2.46 4.17 5.44
CA MET A 494 3.51 4.43 4.46
C MET A 494 2.92 5.29 3.34
N GLY A 495 3.76 5.95 2.53
CA GLY A 495 3.29 6.64 1.32
C GLY A 495 2.34 5.73 0.54
N ILE A 496 1.17 6.25 0.20
CA ILE A 496 0.07 5.44 -0.37
C ILE A 496 -0.14 5.88 -1.82
N GLY A 497 -0.19 4.92 -2.74
CA GLY A 497 -0.68 5.15 -4.10
C GLY A 497 -2.11 5.73 -4.06
N VAL A 498 -2.50 6.45 -5.10
CA VAL A 498 -3.80 7.16 -5.11
C VAL A 498 -4.95 6.32 -5.68
N ALA A 499 -4.65 5.19 -6.32
CA ALA A 499 -5.68 4.30 -6.85
C ALA A 499 -6.47 3.58 -5.74
N GLY A 500 -7.58 2.99 -6.16
CA GLY A 500 -8.55 2.31 -5.32
C GLY A 500 -9.92 2.99 -5.44
N THR A 501 -10.99 2.22 -5.34
CA THR A 501 -12.36 2.72 -5.44
C THR A 501 -13.16 2.34 -4.19
N GLY A 502 -14.02 3.24 -3.72
CA GLY A 502 -14.81 3.02 -2.51
C GLY A 502 -13.92 2.71 -1.30
N ILE A 503 -14.31 1.73 -0.50
CA ILE A 503 -13.54 1.33 0.70
C ILE A 503 -12.15 0.77 0.35
N SER A 504 -11.94 0.31 -0.88
CA SER A 504 -10.63 -0.18 -1.33
C SER A 504 -9.58 0.94 -1.50
N ALA A 505 -9.98 2.21 -1.46
CA ALA A 505 -9.06 3.36 -1.42
C ALA A 505 -8.45 3.64 -0.03
N CYS A 506 -8.57 2.69 0.89
CA CYS A 506 -8.11 2.82 2.28
C CYS A 506 -6.58 2.78 2.44
N GLY A 507 -6.16 3.08 3.68
CA GLY A 507 -4.79 2.93 4.17
C GLY A 507 -4.53 1.55 4.83
N PRO A 508 -3.51 1.45 5.69
CA PRO A 508 -3.17 0.23 6.42
C PRO A 508 -4.16 -0.10 7.53
N ALA A 509 -5.03 0.83 7.91
CA ALA A 509 -6.09 0.59 8.89
C ALA A 509 -7.40 1.23 8.46
N ILE A 510 -8.53 0.60 8.85
CA ILE A 510 -9.89 1.12 8.68
C ILE A 510 -10.68 0.92 9.96
N GLY A 511 -11.64 1.80 10.24
CA GLY A 511 -12.59 1.70 11.34
C GLY A 511 -13.98 1.31 10.83
N LEU A 512 -14.62 0.32 11.48
CA LEU A 512 -15.95 -0.14 11.11
C LEU A 512 -16.85 -0.26 12.36
N GLY A 513 -18.13 0.08 12.18
CA GLY A 513 -19.14 -0.17 13.20
C GLY A 513 -19.77 -1.56 13.01
N ALA A 514 -19.89 -2.36 14.09
CA ALA A 514 -20.64 -3.61 14.02
C ALA A 514 -21.22 -4.02 15.39
N ASP A 515 -22.47 -4.45 15.37
CA ASP A 515 -23.09 -5.16 16.48
C ASP A 515 -22.88 -6.67 16.29
N ILE A 516 -22.00 -7.26 17.10
CA ILE A 516 -21.67 -8.69 17.01
C ILE A 516 -22.81 -9.61 17.39
N THR A 517 -23.85 -9.11 18.05
CA THR A 517 -25.06 -9.88 18.37
C THR A 517 -26.03 -10.00 17.19
N ASN A 518 -25.81 -9.18 16.16
CA ASN A 518 -26.62 -9.13 14.94
C ASN A 518 -25.84 -9.70 13.75
N ARG A 519 -26.24 -10.87 13.26
CA ARG A 519 -25.57 -11.58 12.15
C ARG A 519 -25.49 -10.74 10.87
N ALA A 520 -26.55 -10.01 10.52
CA ALA A 520 -26.52 -9.16 9.33
C ALA A 520 -25.51 -8.00 9.45
N SER A 521 -25.34 -7.45 10.65
CA SER A 521 -24.31 -6.44 10.91
C SER A 521 -22.88 -7.03 10.75
N VAL A 522 -22.68 -8.27 11.22
CA VAL A 522 -21.41 -8.99 11.08
C VAL A 522 -21.10 -9.30 9.60
N GLN A 523 -22.10 -9.76 8.85
CA GLN A 523 -21.95 -10.00 7.40
C GLN A 523 -21.62 -8.71 6.64
N ALA A 524 -22.28 -7.61 6.96
CA ALA A 524 -21.98 -6.31 6.35
C ALA A 524 -20.55 -5.84 6.67
N MET A 525 -20.09 -6.04 7.88
CA MET A 525 -18.70 -5.76 8.29
C MET A 525 -17.70 -6.60 7.48
N PHE A 526 -17.88 -7.92 7.39
CA PHE A 526 -17.00 -8.77 6.60
C PHE A 526 -16.99 -8.43 5.12
N LYS A 527 -18.14 -8.09 4.53
CA LYS A 527 -18.22 -7.58 3.15
C LYS A 527 -17.29 -6.38 2.95
N GLN A 528 -17.31 -5.41 3.88
CA GLN A 528 -16.44 -4.24 3.79
C GLN A 528 -14.95 -4.60 3.91
N VAL A 529 -14.59 -5.51 4.81
CA VAL A 529 -13.20 -5.99 4.96
C VAL A 529 -12.70 -6.67 3.68
N ILE A 530 -13.51 -7.54 3.09
CA ILE A 530 -13.18 -8.21 1.83
C ILE A 530 -12.96 -7.19 0.71
N LEU A 531 -13.86 -6.23 0.55
CA LEU A 531 -13.71 -5.17 -0.46
C LEU A 531 -12.51 -4.25 -0.19
N ALA A 532 -12.14 -4.04 1.07
CA ALA A 532 -11.00 -3.21 1.44
C ALA A 532 -9.65 -3.87 1.14
N TYR A 533 -9.50 -5.16 1.47
CA TYR A 533 -8.19 -5.84 1.49
C TYR A 533 -8.11 -7.14 0.67
N GLY A 534 -9.24 -7.63 0.17
CA GLY A 534 -9.34 -8.86 -0.60
C GLY A 534 -9.67 -10.12 0.23
N GLY A 535 -9.68 -10.04 1.56
CA GLY A 535 -10.00 -11.16 2.45
C GLY A 535 -9.57 -10.91 3.90
N ILE A 536 -9.47 -11.98 4.69
CA ILE A 536 -9.14 -11.94 6.12
C ILE A 536 -8.03 -12.94 6.45
N ASP A 537 -7.29 -12.70 7.53
CA ASP A 537 -6.30 -13.67 8.05
C ASP A 537 -6.54 -13.98 9.53
N ASN A 538 -6.58 -12.98 10.39
CA ASN A 538 -6.64 -13.17 11.82
C ASN A 538 -7.77 -12.34 12.43
N ILE A 539 -8.41 -12.87 13.46
CA ILE A 539 -9.47 -12.18 14.21
C ILE A 539 -9.15 -12.23 15.68
N ILE A 540 -9.23 -11.09 16.35
CA ILE A 540 -9.05 -10.95 17.81
C ILE A 540 -10.33 -10.32 18.36
N ILE A 541 -11.07 -11.06 19.18
CA ILE A 541 -12.31 -10.59 19.79
C ILE A 541 -12.04 -10.14 21.21
N THR A 542 -12.07 -8.84 21.44
CA THR A 542 -11.93 -8.24 22.76
C THR A 542 -13.25 -7.65 23.26
N ALA A 543 -14.26 -7.58 22.40
CA ALA A 543 -15.58 -7.13 22.77
C ALA A 543 -16.19 -8.02 23.88
N GLY A 544 -16.70 -7.41 24.93
CA GLY A 544 -17.32 -8.08 26.05
C GLY A 544 -17.91 -7.08 27.05
N ILE A 545 -18.92 -7.48 27.76
CA ILE A 545 -19.60 -6.63 28.72
C ILE A 545 -19.71 -7.30 30.10
N PHE A 546 -19.75 -6.47 31.11
CA PHE A 546 -20.16 -6.82 32.46
C PHE A 546 -21.42 -6.02 32.82
N VAL A 547 -22.53 -6.72 33.02
CA VAL A 547 -23.79 -6.11 33.45
C VAL A 547 -23.93 -6.36 34.94
N PRO A 548 -23.88 -5.32 35.78
CA PRO A 548 -24.03 -5.50 37.23
C PRO A 548 -25.45 -5.97 37.57
N PRO A 549 -25.64 -6.72 38.65
CA PRO A 549 -26.97 -7.11 39.11
C PRO A 549 -27.80 -5.89 39.52
N SER A 550 -29.10 -6.04 39.56
CA SER A 550 -30.05 -5.05 40.04
C SER A 550 -29.77 -4.69 41.53
N LYS A 551 -30.33 -3.57 42.02
CA LYS A 551 -30.08 -3.06 43.37
C LYS A 551 -30.44 -4.06 44.49
N ASP A 552 -31.35 -4.98 44.22
CA ASP A 552 -31.72 -6.09 45.10
C ASP A 552 -30.75 -7.29 45.05
N GLY A 553 -29.68 -7.18 44.24
CA GLY A 553 -28.68 -8.23 44.04
C GLY A 553 -29.07 -9.33 43.07
N LYS A 554 -30.23 -9.23 42.40
CA LYS A 554 -30.71 -10.21 41.44
C LYS A 554 -30.25 -9.86 40.01
N VAL A 555 -30.03 -10.89 39.21
CA VAL A 555 -29.83 -10.78 37.77
C VAL A 555 -31.18 -11.01 37.08
N THR A 556 -31.64 -10.06 36.27
CA THR A 556 -32.86 -10.21 35.49
C THR A 556 -32.58 -11.04 34.24
N ASP A 557 -33.64 -11.62 33.65
CA ASP A 557 -33.52 -12.39 32.39
C ASP A 557 -32.89 -11.53 31.29
N SER A 558 -33.27 -10.26 31.14
CA SER A 558 -32.69 -9.35 30.15
C SER A 558 -31.20 -9.05 30.39
N GLN A 559 -30.76 -8.95 31.64
CA GLN A 559 -29.33 -8.78 31.96
C GLN A 559 -28.56 -10.07 31.69
N TRP A 560 -29.13 -11.21 31.93
CA TRP A 560 -28.58 -12.52 31.62
C TRP A 560 -28.43 -12.68 30.11
N ASP A 561 -29.50 -12.48 29.36
CA ASP A 561 -29.53 -12.61 27.90
C ASP A 561 -28.56 -11.65 27.21
N LEU A 562 -28.53 -10.39 27.62
CA LEU A 562 -27.60 -9.41 27.09
C LEU A 562 -26.13 -9.84 27.30
N THR A 563 -25.81 -10.35 28.52
CA THR A 563 -24.46 -10.80 28.86
C THR A 563 -24.05 -11.98 28.01
N PHE A 564 -24.91 -12.98 27.85
CA PHE A 564 -24.63 -14.16 27.00
C PHE A 564 -24.63 -13.84 25.51
N ASN A 565 -25.52 -12.98 25.03
CA ASN A 565 -25.56 -12.56 23.64
C ASN A 565 -24.26 -11.89 23.23
N VAL A 566 -23.69 -11.01 24.04
CA VAL A 566 -22.42 -10.32 23.70
C VAL A 566 -21.22 -11.25 23.95
N ASN A 567 -21.09 -11.83 25.17
CA ASN A 567 -19.86 -12.50 25.58
C ASN A 567 -19.68 -13.91 24.96
N VAL A 568 -20.76 -14.55 24.50
CA VAL A 568 -20.72 -15.92 23.97
C VAL A 568 -21.24 -15.97 22.54
N LYS A 569 -22.54 -15.64 22.33
CA LYS A 569 -23.18 -15.75 21.03
C LYS A 569 -22.55 -14.85 19.98
N GLY A 570 -22.16 -13.62 20.34
CA GLY A 570 -21.47 -12.70 19.44
C GLY A 570 -20.14 -13.26 18.94
N SER A 571 -19.34 -13.86 19.83
CA SER A 571 -18.10 -14.54 19.42
C SER A 571 -18.35 -15.73 18.50
N TYR A 572 -19.42 -16.50 18.75
CA TYR A 572 -19.84 -17.59 17.86
C TYR A 572 -20.26 -17.05 16.48
N ILE A 573 -21.07 -15.99 16.39
CA ILE A 573 -21.50 -15.41 15.12
C ILE A 573 -20.29 -14.97 14.29
N ILE A 574 -19.30 -14.29 14.90
CA ILE A 574 -18.08 -13.89 14.22
C ILE A 574 -17.33 -15.09 13.67
N ALA A 575 -17.14 -16.14 14.47
CA ALA A 575 -16.43 -17.35 14.04
C ALA A 575 -17.13 -18.08 12.90
N ASP A 576 -18.46 -18.19 12.98
CA ASP A 576 -19.30 -18.86 11.99
C ASP A 576 -19.32 -18.14 10.63
N GLU A 577 -19.46 -16.81 10.62
CA GLU A 577 -19.38 -16.01 9.39
C GLU A 577 -17.97 -15.97 8.79
N ALA A 578 -16.93 -15.90 9.63
CA ALA A 578 -15.54 -15.93 9.19
C ALA A 578 -15.13 -17.28 8.61
N ARG A 579 -15.72 -18.38 9.08
CA ARG A 579 -15.45 -19.75 8.60
C ARG A 579 -15.59 -19.84 7.09
N ALA A 580 -16.71 -19.38 6.54
CA ALA A 580 -16.96 -19.42 5.10
C ALA A 580 -15.91 -18.63 4.28
N ILE A 581 -15.39 -17.54 4.86
CA ILE A 581 -14.36 -16.72 4.19
C ILE A 581 -13.01 -17.47 4.21
N TRP A 582 -12.59 -18.03 5.36
CA TRP A 582 -11.36 -18.81 5.45
C TRP A 582 -11.39 -20.05 4.55
N GLU A 583 -12.53 -20.75 4.51
CA GLU A 583 -12.72 -21.93 3.64
C GLU A 583 -12.63 -21.55 2.16
N ALA A 584 -13.25 -20.43 1.76
CA ALA A 584 -13.17 -19.92 0.39
C ALA A 584 -11.75 -19.50 -0.01
N GLN A 585 -10.97 -18.95 0.93
CA GLN A 585 -9.56 -18.59 0.69
C GLN A 585 -8.63 -19.80 0.67
N GLY A 586 -8.92 -20.85 1.45
CA GLY A 586 -7.99 -21.95 1.68
C GLY A 586 -6.70 -21.54 2.40
N LEU A 587 -6.65 -20.35 3.00
CA LEU A 587 -5.49 -19.80 3.70
C LEU A 587 -5.65 -19.97 5.21
N SER A 588 -4.59 -20.39 5.90
CA SER A 588 -4.60 -20.55 7.34
C SER A 588 -4.86 -19.24 8.08
N GLY A 589 -5.57 -19.29 9.20
CA GLY A 589 -5.89 -18.13 10.01
C GLY A 589 -5.73 -18.33 11.50
N THR A 590 -5.96 -17.29 12.30
CA THR A 590 -6.08 -17.38 13.76
C THR A 590 -7.32 -16.67 14.28
N LEU A 591 -7.88 -17.22 15.34
CA LEU A 591 -8.99 -16.61 16.10
C LEU A 591 -8.62 -16.60 17.58
N VAL A 592 -8.61 -15.42 18.18
CA VAL A 592 -8.34 -15.21 19.61
C VAL A 592 -9.58 -14.63 20.27
N LEU A 593 -10.13 -15.33 21.26
CA LEU A 593 -11.26 -14.87 22.06
C LEU A 593 -10.78 -14.33 23.43
N THR A 594 -11.23 -13.15 23.81
CA THR A 594 -10.98 -12.66 25.17
C THR A 594 -12.00 -13.24 26.14
N THR A 595 -11.54 -14.18 26.96
CA THR A 595 -12.29 -14.80 28.04
C THR A 595 -12.10 -14.02 29.35
N SER A 596 -11.83 -14.65 30.48
CA SER A 596 -11.49 -14.01 31.73
C SER A 596 -11.01 -15.05 32.74
N VAL A 597 -10.17 -14.68 33.71
CA VAL A 597 -9.91 -15.52 34.89
C VAL A 597 -11.19 -15.79 35.71
N ASN A 598 -12.21 -14.96 35.56
CA ASN A 598 -13.53 -15.17 36.17
C ASN A 598 -14.26 -16.43 35.64
N ALA A 599 -13.79 -17.01 34.54
CA ALA A 599 -14.26 -18.32 34.10
C ALA A 599 -13.92 -19.44 35.12
N ALA A 600 -12.88 -19.23 35.91
CA ALA A 600 -12.44 -20.19 36.97
C ALA A 600 -12.73 -19.65 38.38
N VAL A 601 -12.78 -18.33 38.58
CA VAL A 601 -12.95 -17.67 39.88
C VAL A 601 -14.37 -17.11 40.02
N ALA A 602 -15.22 -17.80 40.80
CA ALA A 602 -16.58 -17.31 41.04
C ALA A 602 -16.59 -16.16 42.06
N LYS A 603 -17.38 -15.11 41.77
CA LYS A 603 -17.51 -13.92 42.64
C LYS A 603 -18.97 -13.58 42.91
N LYS A 604 -19.27 -13.16 44.12
CA LYS A 604 -20.60 -12.62 44.47
C LYS A 604 -20.90 -11.37 43.64
N GLY A 605 -22.03 -11.31 42.98
CA GLY A 605 -22.48 -10.20 42.16
C GLY A 605 -21.99 -10.26 40.71
N SER A 606 -21.43 -11.39 40.26
CA SER A 606 -20.94 -11.60 38.90
C SER A 606 -21.56 -12.82 38.20
N LEU A 607 -22.71 -13.30 38.67
CA LEU A 607 -23.30 -14.58 38.27
C LEU A 607 -23.39 -14.75 36.73
N ALA A 608 -24.03 -13.84 36.03
CA ALA A 608 -24.16 -13.93 34.56
C ALA A 608 -22.81 -13.79 33.86
N TYR A 609 -21.95 -12.86 34.31
CA TYR A 609 -20.65 -12.63 33.71
C TYR A 609 -19.71 -13.84 33.85
N ASP A 610 -19.53 -14.32 35.11
CA ASP A 610 -18.62 -15.44 35.36
C ASP A 610 -19.06 -16.70 34.61
N THR A 611 -20.38 -16.98 34.58
CA THR A 611 -20.94 -18.09 33.83
C THR A 611 -20.75 -17.91 32.32
N SER A 612 -20.93 -16.69 31.77
CA SER A 612 -20.69 -16.42 30.34
C SER A 612 -19.22 -16.59 29.97
N LYS A 613 -18.28 -16.23 30.83
CA LYS A 613 -16.84 -16.39 30.57
C LYS A 613 -16.40 -17.87 30.71
N ALA A 614 -17.03 -18.66 31.58
CA ALA A 614 -16.84 -20.10 31.62
C ALA A 614 -17.34 -20.77 30.33
N ALA A 615 -18.50 -20.36 29.82
CA ALA A 615 -19.01 -20.78 28.51
C ALA A 615 -18.07 -20.36 27.37
N ALA A 616 -17.53 -19.15 27.39
CA ALA A 616 -16.57 -18.67 26.40
C ALA A 616 -15.26 -19.49 26.40
N ASN A 617 -14.76 -19.94 27.58
CA ASN A 617 -13.61 -20.85 27.68
C ASN A 617 -13.89 -22.19 26.96
N HIS A 618 -15.11 -22.72 27.10
CA HIS A 618 -15.48 -23.95 26.41
C HIS A 618 -15.66 -23.72 24.90
N LEU A 619 -16.27 -22.60 24.52
CA LEU A 619 -16.42 -22.20 23.11
C LEU A 619 -15.07 -22.13 22.37
N VAL A 620 -14.00 -21.67 23.02
CA VAL A 620 -12.63 -21.68 22.43
C VAL A 620 -12.23 -23.10 22.03
N ARG A 621 -12.52 -24.10 22.87
CA ARG A 621 -12.15 -25.50 22.60
C ARG A 621 -12.98 -26.10 21.47
N GLU A 622 -14.29 -25.85 21.48
CA GLU A 622 -15.19 -26.31 20.42
C GLU A 622 -14.79 -25.70 19.08
N LEU A 623 -14.59 -24.37 19.01
CA LEU A 623 -14.17 -23.70 17.78
C LEU A 623 -12.77 -24.17 17.31
N ALA A 624 -11.86 -24.52 18.23
CA ALA A 624 -10.55 -25.04 17.86
C ALA A 624 -10.66 -26.41 17.15
N ILE A 625 -11.62 -27.23 17.55
CA ILE A 625 -11.91 -28.53 16.89
C ILE A 625 -12.61 -28.30 15.56
N GLU A 626 -13.65 -27.46 15.53
CA GLU A 626 -14.50 -27.23 14.37
C GLU A 626 -13.76 -26.54 13.20
N LEU A 627 -12.82 -25.62 13.51
CA LEU A 627 -12.11 -24.83 12.50
C LEU A 627 -10.73 -25.41 12.11
N ALA A 628 -10.29 -26.46 12.80
CA ALA A 628 -9.04 -27.13 12.46
C ALA A 628 -9.14 -27.91 11.12
N PRO A 629 -8.04 -28.07 10.36
CA PRO A 629 -6.70 -27.52 10.62
C PRO A 629 -6.50 -26.08 10.10
N LEU A 630 -7.53 -25.48 9.49
CA LEU A 630 -7.42 -24.22 8.76
C LEU A 630 -7.21 -23.03 9.70
N VAL A 631 -7.91 -23.00 10.84
CA VAL A 631 -7.85 -21.87 11.78
C VAL A 631 -7.41 -22.34 13.15
N ARG A 632 -6.43 -21.67 13.71
CA ARG A 632 -5.92 -21.89 15.06
C ARG A 632 -6.67 -21.01 16.04
N VAL A 633 -7.45 -21.60 16.95
CA VAL A 633 -8.27 -20.88 17.91
C VAL A 633 -7.69 -20.98 19.32
N ASN A 634 -7.59 -19.86 20.03
CA ASN A 634 -7.13 -19.78 21.41
C ASN A 634 -7.91 -18.71 22.19
N GLY A 635 -7.81 -18.77 23.52
CA GLY A 635 -8.39 -17.81 24.43
C GLY A 635 -7.34 -16.99 25.18
N LEU A 636 -7.61 -15.71 25.38
CA LEU A 636 -6.90 -14.82 26.27
C LEU A 636 -7.76 -14.60 27.53
N ALA A 637 -7.23 -14.87 28.71
CA ALA A 637 -7.94 -14.72 29.97
C ALA A 637 -7.32 -13.61 30.84
N PRO A 638 -7.76 -12.35 30.67
CA PRO A 638 -7.35 -11.26 31.55
C PRO A 638 -7.86 -11.42 32.96
N ALA A 639 -7.08 -10.93 33.94
CA ALA A 639 -7.60 -10.59 35.26
C ALA A 639 -8.10 -9.14 35.24
N THR A 640 -8.02 -8.42 36.39
CA THR A 640 -8.54 -7.06 36.46
C THR A 640 -7.56 -6.07 35.88
N VAL A 641 -7.87 -5.58 34.65
CA VAL A 641 -7.18 -4.46 33.98
C VAL A 641 -8.01 -3.20 34.23
N VAL A 642 -7.47 -2.25 34.98
CA VAL A 642 -8.17 -1.02 35.36
C VAL A 642 -7.83 0.15 34.40
N GLU A 643 -6.58 0.25 34.03
CA GLU A 643 -6.03 1.28 33.13
C GLU A 643 -6.84 1.37 31.85
N GLY A 644 -7.24 2.60 31.42
CA GLY A 644 -7.90 2.86 30.15
C GLY A 644 -9.17 2.05 29.85
N SER A 645 -9.68 1.30 30.81
CA SER A 645 -10.81 0.41 30.62
C SER A 645 -12.15 1.12 30.74
N SER A 646 -13.00 1.02 29.74
CA SER A 646 -14.39 1.49 29.77
C SER A 646 -15.24 0.74 30.82
N MET A 647 -14.79 -0.42 31.28
CA MET A 647 -15.42 -1.18 32.37
C MET A 647 -15.20 -0.57 33.76
N PHE A 648 -14.29 0.40 33.89
CA PHE A 648 -13.98 1.12 35.14
C PHE A 648 -14.17 2.64 34.94
N PRO A 649 -15.43 3.11 34.73
CA PRO A 649 -15.73 4.53 34.75
C PRO A 649 -15.50 5.07 36.17
N ARG A 650 -15.34 6.40 36.30
CA ARG A 650 -14.98 7.06 37.55
C ARG A 650 -15.83 6.66 38.75
N ASP A 651 -17.14 6.63 38.59
CA ASP A 651 -18.11 6.26 39.64
C ASP A 651 -17.91 4.81 40.12
N ARG A 652 -17.63 3.90 39.23
CA ARG A 652 -17.31 2.50 39.56
C ARG A 652 -15.96 2.37 40.26
N VAL A 653 -14.96 3.15 39.86
CA VAL A 653 -13.64 3.17 40.51
C VAL A 653 -13.82 3.66 41.95
N ILE A 654 -14.51 4.78 42.17
CA ILE A 654 -14.82 5.32 43.54
C ILE A 654 -15.56 4.29 44.35
N SER A 655 -16.62 3.70 43.81
CA SER A 655 -17.37 2.64 44.49
C SER A 655 -16.48 1.44 44.91
N SER A 656 -15.54 1.08 44.07
CA SER A 656 -14.59 -0.01 44.34
C SER A 656 -13.57 0.38 45.42
N LEU A 657 -13.00 1.59 45.33
CA LEU A 657 -12.09 2.10 46.38
C LEU A 657 -12.75 2.17 47.72
N THR A 658 -13.99 2.66 47.80
CA THR A 658 -14.81 2.68 49.00
C THR A 658 -15.07 1.26 49.56
N LYS A 659 -15.47 0.33 48.69
CA LYS A 659 -15.74 -1.07 49.05
C LYS A 659 -14.51 -1.77 49.65
N TYR A 660 -13.33 -1.45 49.15
CA TYR A 660 -12.07 -2.08 49.56
C TYR A 660 -11.34 -1.25 50.63
N GLU A 661 -11.96 -0.19 51.12
CA GLU A 661 -11.41 0.71 52.17
C GLU A 661 -10.06 1.32 51.79
N ILE A 662 -9.87 1.61 50.48
CA ILE A 662 -8.66 2.24 49.99
C ILE A 662 -8.79 3.76 50.09
N PRO A 663 -7.85 4.46 50.76
CA PRO A 663 -7.91 5.91 50.92
C PRO A 663 -7.82 6.65 49.58
N PHE A 664 -8.75 7.56 49.29
CA PHE A 664 -8.75 8.42 48.12
C PHE A 664 -9.37 9.77 48.41
N ASN A 665 -9.16 10.76 47.53
CA ASN A 665 -9.83 12.04 47.56
C ASN A 665 -10.68 12.16 46.26
N GLU A 666 -11.93 12.58 46.41
CA GLU A 666 -12.82 12.76 45.26
C GLU A 666 -12.36 13.86 44.27
N SER A 667 -11.43 14.75 44.67
CA SER A 667 -10.83 15.74 43.78
C SER A 667 -9.70 15.19 42.90
N GLU A 668 -9.23 13.96 43.17
CA GLU A 668 -8.20 13.33 42.32
C GLU A 668 -8.75 13.04 40.91
N ASP A 669 -7.91 13.13 39.90
CA ASP A 669 -8.32 12.76 38.53
C ASP A 669 -8.62 11.25 38.41
N THR A 670 -9.33 10.88 37.38
CA THR A 670 -9.80 9.50 37.21
C THR A 670 -8.66 8.49 37.04
N GLU A 671 -7.55 8.87 36.42
CA GLU A 671 -6.42 7.97 36.22
C GLU A 671 -5.68 7.73 37.56
N ALA A 672 -5.50 8.76 38.40
CA ALA A 672 -4.92 8.59 39.72
C ALA A 672 -5.77 7.64 40.60
N LEU A 673 -7.10 7.73 40.51
CA LEU A 673 -8.01 6.81 41.21
C LEU A 673 -7.91 5.38 40.64
N ARG A 674 -7.79 5.25 39.32
CA ARG A 674 -7.57 3.96 38.64
C ARG A 674 -6.26 3.32 39.10
N ASP A 675 -5.18 4.08 39.18
CA ASP A 675 -3.86 3.59 39.64
C ASP A 675 -3.93 3.02 41.05
N LYS A 676 -4.63 3.68 41.98
CA LYS A 676 -4.83 3.16 43.33
C LYS A 676 -5.56 1.82 43.35
N LEU A 677 -6.60 1.71 42.51
CA LEU A 677 -7.36 0.46 42.39
C LEU A 677 -6.51 -0.64 41.69
N ALA A 678 -5.71 -0.29 40.70
CA ALA A 678 -4.80 -1.21 40.02
C ALA A 678 -3.75 -1.76 41.00
N GLN A 679 -3.15 -0.91 41.82
CA GLN A 679 -2.19 -1.33 42.89
C GLN A 679 -2.81 -2.28 43.90
N PHE A 680 -4.06 -2.02 44.31
CA PHE A 680 -4.78 -2.96 45.16
C PHE A 680 -4.92 -4.35 44.55
N TYR A 681 -5.32 -4.42 43.25
CA TYR A 681 -5.42 -5.70 42.56
C TYR A 681 -4.05 -6.35 42.35
N ALA A 682 -3.01 -5.57 42.08
CA ALA A 682 -1.62 -6.05 41.97
C ALA A 682 -1.17 -6.77 43.25
N GLY A 683 -1.53 -6.24 44.42
CA GLY A 683 -1.24 -6.86 45.70
C GLY A 683 -1.75 -8.30 45.87
N ARG A 684 -2.76 -8.71 45.09
CA ARG A 684 -3.35 -10.05 45.07
C ARG A 684 -2.69 -11.03 44.10
N THR A 685 -1.80 -10.56 43.23
CA THR A 685 -1.10 -11.39 42.26
C THR A 685 0.30 -11.79 42.74
N LEU A 686 0.92 -12.78 42.10
CA LEU A 686 2.28 -13.19 42.44
C LEU A 686 3.32 -12.18 41.97
N THR A 687 3.09 -11.54 40.83
CA THR A 687 4.00 -10.52 40.25
C THR A 687 4.03 -9.23 41.06
N LYS A 688 3.02 -8.96 41.89
CA LYS A 688 2.84 -7.71 42.67
C LYS A 688 2.86 -6.44 41.85
N ALA A 689 2.63 -6.55 40.53
CA ALA A 689 2.58 -5.45 39.56
C ALA A 689 1.18 -5.31 38.95
N PRO A 690 0.70 -4.10 38.65
CA PRO A 690 -0.54 -3.90 37.92
C PRO A 690 -0.48 -4.60 36.56
N ILE A 691 -1.61 -5.18 36.16
CA ILE A 691 -1.78 -5.76 34.84
C ILE A 691 -2.21 -4.64 33.89
N THR A 692 -1.46 -4.42 32.84
CA THR A 692 -1.63 -3.32 31.90
C THR A 692 -2.36 -3.75 30.62
N LEU A 693 -2.81 -2.77 29.85
CA LEU A 693 -3.32 -2.99 28.50
C LEU A 693 -2.24 -3.59 27.59
N ALA A 694 -0.98 -3.17 27.78
CA ALA A 694 0.16 -3.66 27.00
C ALA A 694 0.43 -5.16 27.21
N ASP A 695 0.30 -5.65 28.47
CA ASP A 695 0.46 -7.08 28.78
C ASP A 695 -0.57 -7.93 28.01
N GLN A 696 -1.81 -7.46 27.95
CA GLN A 696 -2.89 -8.14 27.24
C GLN A 696 -2.67 -8.10 25.72
N ALA A 697 -2.27 -6.94 25.20
CA ALA A 697 -2.00 -6.75 23.78
C ALA A 697 -0.84 -7.61 23.30
N GLU A 698 0.23 -7.73 24.10
CA GLU A 698 1.37 -8.61 23.79
C GLU A 698 0.95 -10.08 23.72
N ALA A 699 0.15 -10.54 24.68
CA ALA A 699 -0.33 -11.91 24.67
C ALA A 699 -1.27 -12.20 23.49
N ALA A 700 -2.16 -11.27 23.15
CA ALA A 700 -3.03 -11.37 21.98
C ALA A 700 -2.20 -11.46 20.69
N TYR A 701 -1.15 -10.64 20.56
CA TYR A 701 -0.20 -10.71 19.45
C TYR A 701 0.50 -12.08 19.39
N LEU A 702 1.04 -12.58 20.49
CA LEU A 702 1.73 -13.87 20.52
C LEU A 702 0.80 -15.02 20.10
N LEU A 703 -0.46 -15.01 20.53
CA LEU A 703 -1.46 -15.99 20.12
C LEU A 703 -1.84 -15.89 18.63
N THR A 704 -1.70 -14.71 18.04
CA THR A 704 -1.96 -14.45 16.62
C THR A 704 -0.75 -14.83 15.75
N SER A 705 0.46 -14.62 16.26
CA SER A 705 1.71 -14.82 15.53
C SER A 705 2.06 -16.30 15.27
N SER A 706 3.06 -16.53 14.42
CA SER A 706 3.63 -17.87 14.17
C SER A 706 4.44 -18.42 15.34
N LYS A 707 4.81 -17.57 16.30
CA LYS A 707 5.64 -17.95 17.47
C LYS A 707 4.98 -19.00 18.34
N LEU A 708 3.65 -19.01 18.41
CA LEU A 708 2.85 -20.03 19.11
C LEU A 708 2.08 -20.93 18.12
N SER A 709 2.68 -21.29 16.99
CA SER A 709 2.04 -22.02 15.89
C SER A 709 1.46 -23.39 16.26
N LYS A 710 1.89 -23.99 17.36
CA LYS A 710 1.40 -25.29 17.85
C LYS A 710 0.46 -25.17 19.06
N THR A 711 0.07 -23.96 19.44
CA THR A 711 -0.87 -23.71 20.55
C THR A 711 -2.28 -23.54 19.95
N ALA A 712 -3.17 -24.50 20.23
CA ALA A 712 -4.57 -24.48 19.79
C ALA A 712 -5.49 -25.01 20.91
N GLY A 713 -6.69 -24.44 21.01
CA GLY A 713 -7.69 -24.79 22.04
C GLY A 713 -7.29 -24.41 23.47
N GLN A 714 -6.25 -23.58 23.63
CA GLN A 714 -5.71 -23.22 24.95
C GLN A 714 -6.26 -21.86 25.44
N ILE A 715 -6.38 -21.74 26.74
CA ILE A 715 -6.73 -20.48 27.41
C ILE A 715 -5.47 -19.99 28.14
N ILE A 716 -4.94 -18.86 27.69
CA ILE A 716 -3.74 -18.26 28.26
C ILE A 716 -4.15 -17.16 29.24
N SER A 717 -3.84 -17.38 30.51
CA SER A 717 -4.09 -16.38 31.56
C SER A 717 -2.99 -15.33 31.55
N VAL A 718 -3.38 -14.05 31.51
CA VAL A 718 -2.50 -12.88 31.68
C VAL A 718 -3.01 -12.12 32.89
N ASP A 719 -2.66 -12.64 34.05
CA ASP A 719 -3.32 -12.33 35.33
C ASP A 719 -2.31 -12.01 36.47
N GLY A 720 -1.02 -11.92 36.14
CA GLY A 720 0.04 -11.68 37.10
C GLY A 720 0.22 -12.82 38.13
N GLY A 721 -0.36 -14.00 37.86
CA GLY A 721 -0.34 -15.13 38.78
C GLY A 721 -1.40 -14.97 39.89
N LEU A 722 -2.66 -14.77 39.51
CA LEU A 722 -3.78 -14.80 40.44
C LEU A 722 -4.05 -16.27 40.87
N HIS A 723 -3.57 -16.66 42.04
CA HIS A 723 -3.53 -18.07 42.45
C HIS A 723 -4.93 -18.69 42.60
N GLU A 724 -5.97 -17.91 42.89
CA GLU A 724 -7.36 -18.40 42.92
C GLU A 724 -7.84 -18.84 41.53
N ALA A 725 -7.19 -18.35 40.44
CA ALA A 725 -7.53 -18.67 39.09
C ALA A 725 -6.68 -19.82 38.49
N PHE A 726 -5.80 -20.46 39.25
CA PHE A 726 -5.02 -21.59 38.76
C PHE A 726 -5.96 -22.72 38.36
N LEU A 727 -5.97 -23.05 37.10
CA LEU A 727 -6.76 -24.16 36.58
C LEU A 727 -6.11 -25.47 37.02
N ARG A 728 -6.92 -26.36 37.59
CA ARG A 728 -6.52 -27.70 38.00
C ARG A 728 -6.90 -28.72 36.94
#